data_cfe7def3d26d5794db82280210620d33
#
_entry.id   cfe7def3d26d5794db82280210620d33
#
_cell.length_a   1.000
_cell.length_b   1.000
_cell.length_c   1.000
_cell.angle_alpha   90.00
_cell.angle_beta   90.00
_cell.angle_gamma   90.00
#
_symmetry.space_group_name_H-M   'P 1'
#
loop_
_entity.id
_entity.type
_entity.pdbx_description
1 polymer ?
#
loop_
_entity_poly.entity_id
_entity_poly.type
_entity_poly.pdbx_seq_one_letter_code
_entity_poly.pdbx_strand_id
1 'polypeptide(L)'
;MDRISDKRKCMASLAVFRDLYNTKRDIYSVIAEFAKLALAENALSSFNLQQMVNIINQEYGFDLPVAVVKRALGKLNFLDNNKSSYTIKQDAVFNADEIRNNTIHENAENQKAIDSLCEYVQRKIGTNLSMKEKTDLCNDFCAFIIDDTTASKYGEHILQFIIEQSNDKDFIEQLNQIKQGVVIFVGLNYNADYNTIDKLDTPLHIYLDTEIIFHMSGLNGELYKDLFDEFFELVQEINKKAKNPIIRLRYFAENRDEIDAFFKIAERIVRKEEQLNPSKQAMCNIVNGCVDASEVVEKKAELFRMLSEKNITIDSQEHYYDKEVNWDFLINSESFYEYKDDETSEKDIDRKVNLLNYISIKRGYKSQSIFRNVGHILLSANKVTFNIAFDPNVKIDNCVPLATSLSFLTNRFWMVLNKGLSNLSTLRSINVITKAQIALSSRINDNVGRLFSQFIEEDKQGKFDTDRKKATLAELHKSSVSPDDLNADNADAYVDVLSVTDINTFIAERELAEAKNKKEHQETLKKMKEMEEQYDAAIKKRDIQSSEQEASLKKAALEIQATRNSEYQNDYKKLYDDYIKGQNNYIKKSQTKDWIKNATIATIHSLIVIGLFVGNLLFRKDEDSSFWISIVAGIINFIIFIIPFVRPLWNHKSVSEAYKYLLCPSYRKQRNEQHEKDYRDNNPKPKLKQISIEDILKELRNNK
;
A
#
# COMPACT_ATOMS: atom_id res chain seq x y z
N MET A 1 -26.97 -22.33 -4.26
CA MET A 1 -26.12 -23.25 -3.49
C MET A 1 -24.85 -23.67 -4.25
N ASP A 2 -24.87 -23.65 -5.58
CA ASP A 2 -23.79 -24.25 -6.41
C ASP A 2 -22.52 -23.39 -6.60
N ARG A 3 -22.60 -22.07 -6.50
CA ARG A 3 -21.41 -21.18 -6.60
C ARG A 3 -20.47 -21.23 -5.38
N ILE A 4 -20.92 -21.72 -4.25
CA ILE A 4 -20.20 -21.68 -2.97
C ILE A 4 -19.16 -22.80 -2.89
N SER A 5 -19.50 -23.98 -3.39
CA SER A 5 -18.60 -25.14 -3.50
C SER A 5 -17.46 -24.87 -4.48
N ASP A 6 -17.69 -24.03 -5.48
CA ASP A 6 -16.77 -23.79 -6.58
C ASP A 6 -15.53 -22.98 -6.18
N LYS A 7 -15.67 -21.95 -5.31
CA LYS A 7 -14.53 -21.10 -4.91
C LYS A 7 -13.53 -21.84 -4.01
N ARG A 8 -13.99 -22.71 -3.11
CA ARG A 8 -13.09 -23.55 -2.28
C ARG A 8 -12.31 -24.54 -3.14
N LYS A 9 -13.02 -25.24 -4.04
CA LYS A 9 -12.40 -26.14 -5.00
C LYS A 9 -11.41 -25.40 -5.88
N CYS A 10 -11.76 -24.19 -6.32
CA CYS A 10 -10.88 -23.34 -7.11
C CYS A 10 -9.58 -23.01 -6.37
N MET A 11 -9.64 -22.64 -5.08
CA MET A 11 -8.43 -22.37 -4.29
C MET A 11 -7.46 -23.57 -4.27
N ALA A 12 -7.94 -24.76 -3.94
CA ALA A 12 -7.10 -25.96 -3.93
C ALA A 12 -6.57 -26.27 -5.33
N SER A 13 -7.43 -26.18 -6.33
CA SER A 13 -7.05 -26.41 -7.73
C SER A 13 -5.98 -25.43 -8.22
N LEU A 14 -6.04 -24.18 -7.79
CA LEU A 14 -5.03 -23.15 -8.14
C LEU A 14 -3.67 -23.43 -7.47
N ALA A 15 -3.65 -23.90 -6.22
CA ALA A 15 -2.42 -24.33 -5.56
C ALA A 15 -1.78 -25.52 -6.30
N VAL A 16 -2.57 -26.56 -6.59
CA VAL A 16 -2.14 -27.72 -7.38
C VAL A 16 -1.71 -27.31 -8.79
N PHE A 17 -2.43 -26.37 -9.40
CA PHE A 17 -2.09 -25.84 -10.72
C PHE A 17 -0.70 -25.19 -10.74
N ARG A 18 -0.40 -24.41 -9.71
CA ARG A 18 0.92 -23.78 -9.55
C ARG A 18 2.03 -24.82 -9.41
N ASP A 19 1.84 -25.84 -8.59
CA ASP A 19 2.86 -26.87 -8.36
C ASP A 19 3.12 -27.71 -9.60
N LEU A 20 2.07 -28.11 -10.28
CA LEU A 20 2.18 -28.79 -11.57
C LEU A 20 2.87 -27.93 -12.63
N TYR A 21 2.62 -26.61 -12.64
CA TYR A 21 3.28 -25.71 -13.58
C TYR A 21 4.79 -25.61 -13.33
N ASN A 22 5.23 -25.66 -12.08
CA ASN A 22 6.65 -25.66 -11.75
C ASN A 22 7.41 -26.85 -12.35
N THR A 23 6.75 -28.00 -12.41
CA THR A 23 7.34 -29.24 -12.94
C THR A 23 7.20 -29.34 -14.46
N LYS A 24 6.02 -29.06 -14.98
CA LYS A 24 5.68 -29.28 -16.40
C LYS A 24 6.00 -28.09 -17.30
N ARG A 25 6.03 -26.88 -16.75
CA ARG A 25 6.31 -25.60 -17.46
C ARG A 25 5.47 -25.35 -18.73
N ASP A 26 4.35 -26.05 -18.87
CA ASP A 26 3.39 -25.93 -19.98
C ASP A 26 1.97 -26.04 -19.43
N ILE A 27 1.21 -24.98 -19.57
CA ILE A 27 -0.15 -24.87 -19.04
C ILE A 27 -1.08 -25.93 -19.61
N TYR A 28 -0.97 -26.24 -20.89
CA TYR A 28 -1.80 -27.29 -21.48
C TYR A 28 -1.50 -28.66 -20.89
N SER A 29 -0.24 -28.93 -20.56
CA SER A 29 0.15 -30.14 -19.84
C SER A 29 -0.39 -30.16 -18.42
N VAL A 30 -0.46 -29.02 -17.73
CA VAL A 30 -1.09 -28.91 -16.40
C VAL A 30 -2.58 -29.19 -16.48
N ILE A 31 -3.29 -28.54 -17.42
CA ILE A 31 -4.74 -28.78 -17.62
C ILE A 31 -5.01 -30.24 -18.04
N ALA A 32 -4.09 -30.84 -18.77
CA ALA A 32 -4.18 -32.27 -19.12
C ALA A 32 -4.11 -33.19 -17.89
N GLU A 33 -3.37 -32.83 -16.84
CA GLU A 33 -3.39 -33.57 -15.57
C GLU A 33 -4.76 -33.48 -14.87
N PHE A 34 -5.38 -32.29 -14.85
CA PHE A 34 -6.75 -32.15 -14.34
C PHE A 34 -7.76 -32.94 -15.18
N ALA A 35 -7.58 -32.98 -16.50
CA ALA A 35 -8.41 -33.84 -17.35
C ALA A 35 -8.22 -35.33 -17.05
N LYS A 36 -6.99 -35.81 -16.76
CA LYS A 36 -6.73 -37.19 -16.30
C LYS A 36 -7.46 -37.49 -15.00
N LEU A 37 -7.39 -36.54 -14.03
CA LEU A 37 -8.07 -36.73 -12.76
C LEU A 37 -9.58 -36.81 -12.96
N ALA A 38 -10.15 -35.89 -13.76
CA ALA A 38 -11.58 -35.91 -14.12
C ALA A 38 -12.00 -37.22 -14.78
N LEU A 39 -11.19 -37.77 -15.69
CA LEU A 39 -11.45 -39.08 -16.31
C LEU A 39 -11.46 -40.22 -15.31
N ALA A 40 -10.51 -40.22 -14.35
CA ALA A 40 -10.39 -41.22 -13.32
C ALA A 40 -11.53 -41.16 -12.30
N GLU A 41 -11.92 -39.95 -11.86
CA GLU A 41 -12.96 -39.78 -10.83
C GLU A 41 -14.35 -40.04 -11.38
N ASN A 42 -14.62 -39.71 -12.64
CA ASN A 42 -15.92 -39.94 -13.28
C ASN A 42 -15.99 -41.29 -14.02
N ALA A 43 -14.96 -42.10 -13.97
CA ALA A 43 -14.87 -43.40 -14.66
C ALA A 43 -15.29 -43.34 -16.15
N LEU A 44 -14.90 -42.23 -16.84
CA LEU A 44 -15.30 -41.97 -18.22
C LEU A 44 -14.44 -42.80 -19.20
N SER A 45 -15.04 -43.62 -20.00
CA SER A 45 -14.40 -44.32 -21.12
C SER A 45 -14.51 -43.57 -22.44
N SER A 46 -15.54 -42.73 -22.57
CA SER A 46 -15.75 -41.85 -23.72
C SER A 46 -16.48 -40.56 -23.30
N PHE A 47 -16.23 -39.48 -23.98
CA PHE A 47 -16.84 -38.18 -23.68
C PHE A 47 -16.75 -37.23 -24.90
N ASN A 48 -17.59 -36.19 -24.92
CA ASN A 48 -17.44 -35.07 -25.85
C ASN A 48 -16.67 -33.92 -25.21
N LEU A 49 -16.16 -32.99 -26.05
CA LEU A 49 -15.35 -31.87 -25.59
C LEU A 49 -16.10 -30.98 -24.58
N GLN A 50 -17.38 -30.67 -24.83
CA GLN A 50 -18.18 -29.82 -23.96
C GLN A 50 -18.42 -30.47 -22.60
N GLN A 51 -18.62 -31.77 -22.57
CA GLN A 51 -18.75 -32.57 -21.34
C GLN A 51 -17.47 -32.44 -20.48
N MET A 52 -16.31 -32.61 -21.08
CA MET A 52 -15.03 -32.47 -20.35
C MET A 52 -14.81 -31.04 -19.84
N VAL A 53 -15.13 -30.01 -20.64
CA VAL A 53 -15.07 -28.62 -20.21
C VAL A 53 -15.97 -28.39 -19.00
N ASN A 54 -17.20 -28.90 -19.05
CA ASN A 54 -18.15 -28.74 -17.94
C ASN A 54 -17.64 -29.45 -16.67
N ILE A 55 -17.12 -30.66 -16.79
CA ILE A 55 -16.59 -31.42 -15.66
C ILE A 55 -15.42 -30.66 -15.04
N ILE A 56 -14.40 -30.28 -15.83
CA ILE A 56 -13.23 -29.56 -15.30
C ILE A 56 -13.65 -28.26 -14.62
N ASN A 57 -14.55 -27.49 -15.23
CA ASN A 57 -14.98 -26.22 -14.67
C ASN A 57 -15.81 -26.41 -13.39
N GLN A 58 -16.68 -27.43 -13.31
CA GLN A 58 -17.49 -27.68 -12.13
C GLN A 58 -16.74 -28.36 -10.99
N GLU A 59 -15.86 -29.33 -11.28
CA GLU A 59 -15.17 -30.09 -10.24
C GLU A 59 -14.01 -29.32 -9.61
N TYR A 60 -13.31 -28.52 -10.43
CA TYR A 60 -12.12 -27.78 -9.97
C TYR A 60 -12.36 -26.26 -9.82
N GLY A 61 -13.60 -25.80 -10.08
CA GLY A 61 -13.97 -24.39 -9.95
C GLY A 61 -13.31 -23.47 -10.98
N PHE A 62 -12.83 -24.03 -12.09
CA PHE A 62 -12.23 -23.25 -13.18
C PHE A 62 -13.31 -22.66 -14.10
N ASP A 63 -12.90 -21.69 -14.93
CA ASP A 63 -13.71 -21.15 -16.05
C ASP A 63 -12.84 -21.20 -17.32
N LEU A 64 -12.48 -22.44 -17.74
CA LEU A 64 -11.61 -22.66 -18.88
C LEU A 64 -12.37 -22.57 -20.20
N PRO A 65 -11.85 -21.80 -21.18
CA PRO A 65 -12.41 -21.79 -22.53
C PRO A 65 -12.30 -23.17 -23.21
N VAL A 66 -13.30 -23.50 -24.02
CA VAL A 66 -13.37 -24.78 -24.78
C VAL A 66 -12.09 -25.04 -25.59
N ALA A 67 -11.53 -24.01 -26.23
CA ALA A 67 -10.30 -24.11 -27.02
C ALA A 67 -9.08 -24.53 -26.20
N VAL A 68 -8.99 -24.08 -24.96
CA VAL A 68 -7.88 -24.40 -24.01
C VAL A 68 -7.96 -25.86 -23.61
N VAL A 69 -9.15 -26.34 -23.21
CA VAL A 69 -9.37 -27.75 -22.84
C VAL A 69 -9.11 -28.66 -24.04
N LYS A 70 -9.60 -28.32 -25.22
CA LYS A 70 -9.35 -29.08 -26.46
C LYS A 70 -7.85 -29.29 -26.71
N ARG A 71 -7.05 -28.25 -26.50
CA ARG A 71 -5.61 -28.31 -26.71
C ARG A 71 -4.90 -29.14 -25.62
N ALA A 72 -5.37 -29.03 -24.39
CA ALA A 72 -4.88 -29.86 -23.28
C ALA A 72 -5.15 -31.33 -23.51
N LEU A 73 -6.35 -31.70 -23.98
CA LEU A 73 -6.68 -33.07 -24.35
C LEU A 73 -5.77 -33.60 -25.46
N GLY A 74 -5.31 -32.75 -26.38
CA GLY A 74 -4.33 -33.13 -27.40
C GLY A 74 -2.95 -33.52 -26.86
N LYS A 75 -2.63 -33.25 -25.60
CA LYS A 75 -1.40 -33.70 -24.91
C LYS A 75 -1.54 -35.12 -24.37
N LEU A 76 -2.75 -35.67 -24.31
CA LEU A 76 -3.03 -37.00 -23.76
C LEU A 76 -2.97 -38.08 -24.87
N ASN A 77 -1.81 -38.71 -25.00
CA ASN A 77 -1.54 -39.71 -26.05
C ASN A 77 -2.41 -40.98 -25.98
N PHE A 78 -3.09 -41.20 -24.84
CA PHE A 78 -3.96 -42.31 -24.63
C PHE A 78 -5.41 -42.09 -25.06
N LEU A 79 -5.72 -40.90 -25.57
CA LEU A 79 -7.04 -40.56 -26.12
C LEU A 79 -7.03 -40.69 -27.65
N ASP A 80 -8.06 -41.32 -28.17
CA ASP A 80 -8.43 -41.27 -29.58
C ASP A 80 -9.51 -40.20 -29.80
N ASN A 81 -9.34 -39.38 -30.81
CA ASN A 81 -10.26 -38.31 -31.18
C ASN A 81 -11.01 -38.67 -32.48
N ASN A 82 -12.29 -38.95 -32.36
CA ASN A 82 -13.20 -39.27 -33.46
C ASN A 82 -14.14 -38.09 -33.77
N LYS A 83 -13.63 -36.99 -34.35
CA LYS A 83 -14.35 -35.75 -34.78
C LYS A 83 -15.33 -35.11 -33.77
N SER A 84 -16.13 -35.87 -33.03
CA SER A 84 -17.14 -35.39 -32.08
C SER A 84 -16.99 -35.99 -30.66
N SER A 85 -16.17 -37.02 -30.49
CA SER A 85 -15.98 -37.69 -29.21
C SER A 85 -14.53 -38.09 -28.99
N TYR A 86 -14.11 -38.17 -27.74
CA TYR A 86 -12.84 -38.68 -27.27
C TYR A 86 -13.11 -40.06 -26.63
N THR A 87 -12.26 -41.03 -26.90
CA THR A 87 -12.32 -42.39 -26.33
C THR A 87 -10.97 -42.76 -25.74
N ILE A 88 -10.97 -43.43 -24.60
CA ILE A 88 -9.74 -43.97 -24.02
C ILE A 88 -9.37 -45.24 -24.78
N LYS A 89 -8.09 -45.34 -25.19
CA LYS A 89 -7.55 -46.54 -25.87
C LYS A 89 -7.67 -47.78 -24.97
N GLN A 90 -7.99 -48.93 -25.55
CA GLN A 90 -8.28 -50.16 -24.80
C GLN A 90 -7.13 -50.61 -23.87
N ASP A 91 -5.88 -50.34 -24.24
CA ASP A 91 -4.68 -50.74 -23.48
C ASP A 91 -4.08 -49.55 -22.70
N ALA A 92 -4.81 -48.44 -22.55
CA ALA A 92 -4.28 -47.26 -21.92
C ALA A 92 -4.26 -47.38 -20.40
N VAL A 93 -3.05 -47.32 -19.83
CA VAL A 93 -2.84 -47.17 -18.39
C VAL A 93 -2.41 -45.71 -18.13
N PHE A 94 -3.18 -44.98 -17.37
CA PHE A 94 -2.80 -43.67 -16.90
C PHE A 94 -3.00 -43.56 -15.39
N ASN A 95 -2.13 -42.82 -14.73
CA ASN A 95 -2.16 -42.62 -13.29
C ASN A 95 -2.51 -41.15 -12.99
N ALA A 96 -3.48 -40.94 -12.10
CA ALA A 96 -3.90 -39.66 -11.59
C ALA A 96 -3.68 -39.53 -10.07
N ASP A 97 -2.95 -40.45 -9.43
CA ASP A 97 -2.82 -40.48 -7.97
C ASP A 97 -2.04 -39.32 -7.44
N GLU A 98 -1.03 -38.85 -8.15
CA GLU A 98 -0.23 -37.66 -7.73
C GLU A 98 -1.12 -36.42 -7.63
N ILE A 99 -1.84 -36.09 -8.69
CA ILE A 99 -2.72 -34.92 -8.68
C ILE A 99 -3.88 -35.09 -7.69
N ARG A 100 -4.42 -36.30 -7.54
CA ARG A 100 -5.45 -36.61 -6.54
C ARG A 100 -4.94 -36.34 -5.12
N ASN A 101 -3.77 -36.88 -4.77
CA ASN A 101 -3.17 -36.72 -3.44
C ASN A 101 -2.85 -35.24 -3.16
N ASN A 102 -2.31 -34.50 -4.13
CA ASN A 102 -2.06 -33.08 -4.01
C ASN A 102 -3.36 -32.29 -3.80
N THR A 103 -4.42 -32.62 -4.55
CA THR A 103 -5.74 -31.97 -4.39
C THR A 103 -6.33 -32.22 -3.00
N ILE A 104 -6.22 -33.46 -2.49
CA ILE A 104 -6.69 -33.80 -1.13
C ILE A 104 -5.88 -33.02 -0.09
N HIS A 105 -4.56 -32.95 -0.24
CA HIS A 105 -3.68 -32.21 0.66
C HIS A 105 -4.04 -30.73 0.69
N GLU A 106 -4.12 -30.08 -0.47
CA GLU A 106 -4.44 -28.65 -0.58
C GLU A 106 -5.85 -28.32 -0.03
N ASN A 107 -6.84 -29.18 -0.24
CA ASN A 107 -8.15 -29.03 0.37
C ASN A 107 -8.09 -29.10 1.90
N ALA A 108 -7.27 -29.98 2.47
CA ALA A 108 -7.12 -30.10 3.92
C ALA A 108 -6.42 -28.87 4.51
N GLU A 109 -5.38 -28.35 3.89
CA GLU A 109 -4.68 -27.14 4.33
C GLU A 109 -5.60 -25.90 4.22
N ASN A 110 -6.34 -25.75 3.13
CA ASN A 110 -7.33 -24.67 2.99
C ASN A 110 -8.44 -24.76 4.05
N GLN A 111 -8.87 -25.98 4.43
CA GLN A 111 -9.87 -26.16 5.49
C GLN A 111 -9.32 -25.70 6.85
N LYS A 112 -8.06 -26.01 7.17
CA LYS A 112 -7.41 -25.52 8.41
C LYS A 112 -7.38 -23.98 8.47
N ALA A 113 -7.02 -23.33 7.35
CA ALA A 113 -7.00 -21.88 7.25
C ALA A 113 -8.40 -21.29 7.51
N ILE A 114 -9.45 -21.89 6.95
CA ILE A 114 -10.84 -21.48 7.12
C ILE A 114 -11.31 -21.69 8.56
N ASP A 115 -10.96 -22.80 9.17
CA ASP A 115 -11.33 -23.10 10.57
C ASP A 115 -10.66 -22.09 11.52
N SER A 116 -9.38 -21.78 11.31
CA SER A 116 -8.65 -20.76 12.07
C SER A 116 -9.28 -19.37 11.90
N LEU A 117 -9.72 -19.01 10.70
CA LEU A 117 -10.45 -17.78 10.45
C LEU A 117 -11.80 -17.75 11.17
N CYS A 118 -12.55 -18.86 11.14
CA CYS A 118 -13.83 -18.96 11.85
C CYS A 118 -13.66 -18.78 13.37
N GLU A 119 -12.66 -19.40 13.95
CA GLU A 119 -12.32 -19.23 15.38
C GLU A 119 -11.89 -17.80 15.70
N TYR A 120 -11.10 -17.20 14.81
CA TYR A 120 -10.69 -15.81 14.97
C TYR A 120 -11.88 -14.86 14.98
N VAL A 121 -12.78 -14.96 14.00
CA VAL A 121 -13.96 -14.09 13.90
C VAL A 121 -14.87 -14.30 15.11
N GLN A 122 -15.12 -15.56 15.54
CA GLN A 122 -15.91 -15.84 16.74
C GLN A 122 -15.33 -15.21 18.02
N ARG A 123 -14.01 -15.18 18.15
CA ARG A 123 -13.34 -14.49 19.27
C ARG A 123 -13.56 -12.98 19.23
N LYS A 124 -13.45 -12.38 18.03
CA LYS A 124 -13.59 -10.93 17.84
C LYS A 124 -15.03 -10.45 18.11
N ILE A 125 -16.01 -11.17 17.60
CA ILE A 125 -17.43 -10.79 17.76
C ILE A 125 -18.05 -11.28 19.10
N GLY A 126 -17.35 -12.16 19.84
CA GLY A 126 -17.81 -12.69 21.11
C GLY A 126 -19.03 -13.63 21.02
N THR A 127 -19.39 -14.10 19.83
CA THR A 127 -20.55 -14.98 19.58
C THR A 127 -20.18 -16.11 18.60
N ASN A 128 -20.88 -17.25 18.74
CA ASN A 128 -20.69 -18.36 17.81
C ASN A 128 -21.35 -18.07 16.46
N LEU A 129 -20.63 -18.32 15.39
CA LEU A 129 -21.14 -18.23 14.03
C LEU A 129 -22.10 -19.38 13.72
N SER A 130 -23.25 -19.08 13.16
CA SER A 130 -24.17 -20.05 12.55
C SER A 130 -23.52 -20.73 11.34
N MET A 131 -24.06 -21.88 10.93
CA MET A 131 -23.57 -22.60 9.73
C MET A 131 -23.62 -21.73 8.47
N LYS A 132 -24.65 -20.89 8.32
CA LYS A 132 -24.77 -19.97 7.19
C LYS A 132 -23.65 -18.92 7.23
N GLU A 133 -23.42 -18.30 8.39
CA GLU A 133 -22.37 -17.29 8.56
C GLU A 133 -20.97 -17.85 8.34
N LYS A 134 -20.70 -19.08 8.79
CA LYS A 134 -19.41 -19.76 8.47
C LYS A 134 -19.26 -19.98 6.98
N THR A 135 -20.35 -20.34 6.29
CA THR A 135 -20.34 -20.53 4.85
C THR A 135 -20.09 -19.21 4.13
N ASP A 136 -20.78 -18.14 4.52
CA ASP A 136 -20.61 -16.81 3.94
C ASP A 136 -19.19 -16.27 4.17
N LEU A 137 -18.66 -16.43 5.39
CA LEU A 137 -17.29 -16.07 5.75
C LEU A 137 -16.26 -16.82 4.90
N CYS A 138 -16.45 -18.12 4.73
CA CYS A 138 -15.56 -18.94 3.90
C CYS A 138 -15.57 -18.49 2.45
N ASN A 139 -16.77 -18.20 1.89
CA ASN A 139 -16.88 -17.75 0.52
C ASN A 139 -16.22 -16.42 0.29
N ASP A 140 -16.34 -15.52 1.25
CA ASP A 140 -15.73 -14.21 1.19
C ASP A 140 -14.21 -14.29 1.30
N PHE A 141 -13.69 -15.15 2.17
CA PHE A 141 -12.26 -15.43 2.25
C PHE A 141 -11.72 -15.99 0.93
N CYS A 142 -12.40 -16.99 0.35
CA CYS A 142 -12.02 -17.53 -0.95
C CYS A 142 -12.10 -16.46 -2.06
N ALA A 143 -13.12 -15.59 -2.02
CA ALA A 143 -13.26 -14.50 -2.98
C ALA A 143 -12.11 -13.51 -2.85
N PHE A 144 -11.69 -13.18 -1.64
CA PHE A 144 -10.54 -12.30 -1.44
C PHE A 144 -9.24 -12.93 -1.98
N ILE A 145 -9.00 -14.19 -1.69
CA ILE A 145 -7.78 -14.86 -2.16
C ILE A 145 -7.76 -14.98 -3.69
N ILE A 146 -8.89 -15.21 -4.35
CA ILE A 146 -8.96 -15.39 -5.81
C ILE A 146 -9.08 -14.04 -6.52
N ASP A 147 -10.03 -13.19 -6.12
CA ASP A 147 -10.48 -12.03 -6.87
C ASP A 147 -10.12 -10.67 -6.21
N ASP A 148 -9.40 -10.65 -5.11
CA ASP A 148 -9.10 -9.46 -4.27
C ASP A 148 -10.37 -8.74 -3.76
N THR A 149 -11.50 -9.45 -3.63
CA THR A 149 -12.79 -8.87 -3.24
C THR A 149 -13.32 -9.43 -1.93
N THR A 150 -13.90 -8.57 -1.09
CA THR A 150 -14.64 -8.96 0.10
C THR A 150 -15.96 -8.19 0.11
N ALA A 151 -17.09 -8.91 0.11
CA ALA A 151 -18.42 -8.32 0.00
C ALA A 151 -19.29 -8.53 1.25
N SER A 152 -18.90 -9.43 2.16
CA SER A 152 -19.68 -9.77 3.35
C SER A 152 -19.47 -8.78 4.50
N LYS A 153 -20.35 -8.89 5.51
CA LYS A 153 -20.22 -8.17 6.78
C LYS A 153 -18.95 -8.53 7.59
N TYR A 154 -18.22 -9.56 7.20
CA TYR A 154 -16.98 -10.00 7.85
C TYR A 154 -15.73 -9.64 7.05
N GLY A 155 -15.86 -8.85 5.98
CA GLY A 155 -14.75 -8.53 5.10
C GLY A 155 -13.57 -7.89 5.82
N GLU A 156 -13.81 -6.96 6.75
CA GLU A 156 -12.77 -6.34 7.57
C GLU A 156 -12.06 -7.34 8.48
N HIS A 157 -12.77 -8.29 9.06
CA HIS A 157 -12.18 -9.32 9.93
C HIS A 157 -11.32 -10.30 9.14
N ILE A 158 -11.66 -10.59 7.88
CA ILE A 158 -10.84 -11.40 6.97
C ILE A 158 -9.52 -10.68 6.70
N LEU A 159 -9.58 -9.40 6.35
CA LEU A 159 -8.39 -8.60 6.05
C LEU A 159 -7.49 -8.45 7.28
N GLN A 160 -8.09 -8.17 8.42
CA GLN A 160 -7.40 -8.09 9.70
C GLN A 160 -6.73 -9.42 10.07
N PHE A 161 -7.45 -10.55 9.95
CA PHE A 161 -6.91 -11.88 10.18
C PHE A 161 -5.64 -12.13 9.37
N ILE A 162 -5.67 -11.83 8.07
CA ILE A 162 -4.52 -12.02 7.18
C ILE A 162 -3.33 -11.16 7.63
N ILE A 163 -3.58 -9.91 8.02
CA ILE A 163 -2.52 -8.99 8.48
C ILE A 163 -1.94 -9.46 9.82
N GLU A 164 -2.77 -9.90 10.76
CA GLU A 164 -2.32 -10.42 12.06
C GLU A 164 -1.53 -11.73 11.91
N GLN A 165 -1.84 -12.56 10.90
CA GLN A 165 -1.09 -13.79 10.58
C GLN A 165 0.21 -13.52 9.79
N SER A 166 0.62 -12.28 9.58
CA SER A 166 1.82 -11.93 8.80
C SER A 166 3.13 -12.56 9.33
N ASN A 167 3.17 -12.95 10.59
CA ASN A 167 4.30 -13.63 11.21
C ASN A 167 4.27 -15.17 11.00
N ASP A 168 3.15 -15.75 10.61
CA ASP A 168 3.03 -17.16 10.24
C ASP A 168 3.45 -17.35 8.78
N LYS A 169 4.73 -17.70 8.60
CA LYS A 169 5.33 -17.81 7.26
C LYS A 169 4.70 -18.92 6.45
N ASP A 170 4.36 -20.04 7.06
CA ASP A 170 3.82 -21.20 6.37
C ASP A 170 2.40 -20.89 5.86
N PHE A 171 1.57 -20.25 6.69
CA PHE A 171 0.24 -19.80 6.31
C PHE A 171 0.28 -18.78 5.16
N ILE A 172 1.14 -17.78 5.28
CA ILE A 172 1.27 -16.75 4.24
C ILE A 172 1.84 -17.32 2.94
N GLU A 173 2.79 -18.25 3.01
CA GLU A 173 3.33 -18.90 1.82
C GLU A 173 2.26 -19.74 1.11
N GLN A 174 1.44 -20.46 1.83
CA GLN A 174 0.28 -21.20 1.28
C GLN A 174 -0.67 -20.24 0.51
N LEU A 175 -1.07 -19.13 1.11
CA LEU A 175 -1.94 -18.17 0.45
C LEU A 175 -1.29 -17.53 -0.78
N ASN A 176 0.00 -17.23 -0.71
CA ASN A 176 0.75 -16.70 -1.85
C ASN A 176 0.89 -17.74 -2.98
N GLN A 177 0.99 -19.03 -2.67
CA GLN A 177 1.00 -20.10 -3.69
C GLN A 177 -0.33 -20.15 -4.46
N ILE A 178 -1.45 -20.02 -3.77
CA ILE A 178 -2.77 -19.92 -4.41
C ILE A 178 -2.81 -18.68 -5.33
N LYS A 179 -2.34 -17.52 -4.84
CA LYS A 179 -2.24 -16.30 -5.66
C LYS A 179 -1.38 -16.48 -6.91
N GLN A 180 -0.27 -17.17 -6.81
CA GLN A 180 0.56 -17.52 -7.97
C GLN A 180 -0.23 -18.37 -8.98
N GLY A 181 -1.02 -19.32 -8.49
CA GLY A 181 -1.94 -20.10 -9.32
C GLY A 181 -2.97 -19.22 -10.03
N VAL A 182 -3.54 -18.23 -9.33
CA VAL A 182 -4.45 -17.22 -9.92
C VAL A 182 -3.78 -16.47 -11.06
N VAL A 183 -2.53 -16.02 -10.88
CA VAL A 183 -1.79 -15.28 -11.92
C VAL A 183 -1.67 -16.10 -13.20
N ILE A 184 -1.32 -17.41 -13.07
CA ILE A 184 -1.19 -18.29 -14.21
C ILE A 184 -2.55 -18.51 -14.87
N PHE A 185 -3.60 -18.72 -14.06
CA PHE A 185 -4.95 -18.95 -14.54
C PHE A 185 -5.54 -17.73 -15.26
N VAL A 186 -5.38 -16.52 -14.68
CA VAL A 186 -5.82 -15.26 -15.30
C VAL A 186 -5.08 -15.00 -16.63
N GLY A 187 -3.83 -15.44 -16.74
CA GLY A 187 -3.08 -15.39 -17.99
C GLY A 187 -3.74 -16.15 -19.15
N LEU A 188 -4.63 -17.12 -18.86
CA LEU A 188 -5.43 -17.84 -19.88
C LEU A 188 -6.60 -17.01 -20.41
N ASN A 189 -7.12 -16.08 -19.64
CA ASN A 189 -8.24 -15.24 -20.04
C ASN A 189 -7.84 -14.32 -21.20
N TYR A 190 -8.75 -14.14 -22.14
CA TYR A 190 -8.56 -13.28 -23.32
C TYR A 190 -7.42 -13.72 -24.25
N ASN A 191 -7.07 -15.01 -24.28
CA ASN A 191 -6.11 -15.58 -25.21
C ASN A 191 -6.73 -16.70 -26.05
N ALA A 192 -6.67 -16.56 -27.35
CA ALA A 192 -7.09 -17.62 -28.27
C ALA A 192 -6.07 -18.79 -28.33
N ASP A 193 -4.80 -18.50 -28.14
CA ASP A 193 -3.70 -19.45 -28.17
C ASP A 193 -2.60 -19.06 -27.19
N TYR A 194 -2.30 -19.94 -26.26
CA TYR A 194 -1.29 -19.73 -25.21
C TYR A 194 0.14 -19.54 -25.77
N ASN A 195 0.46 -20.19 -26.89
CA ASN A 195 1.77 -20.03 -27.55
C ASN A 195 1.98 -18.64 -28.16
N THR A 196 0.99 -17.79 -28.12
CA THR A 196 1.05 -16.41 -28.64
C THR A 196 0.89 -15.35 -27.57
N ILE A 197 0.92 -15.75 -26.26
CA ILE A 197 0.84 -14.83 -25.11
C ILE A 197 1.98 -13.80 -25.13
N ASP A 198 3.15 -14.25 -25.55
CA ASP A 198 4.41 -13.49 -25.60
C ASP A 198 4.50 -12.49 -26.75
N LYS A 199 3.44 -12.36 -27.57
CA LYS A 199 3.41 -11.43 -28.71
C LYS A 199 2.25 -10.44 -28.59
N LEU A 200 2.57 -9.16 -28.68
CA LEU A 200 1.60 -8.11 -28.95
C LEU A 200 1.60 -7.87 -30.47
N ASP A 201 0.47 -8.07 -31.11
CA ASP A 201 0.35 -7.89 -32.56
C ASP A 201 0.23 -6.41 -32.96
N THR A 202 -0.32 -5.61 -32.02
CA THR A 202 -0.50 -4.17 -32.19
C THR A 202 0.16 -3.42 -31.03
N PRO A 203 0.69 -2.20 -31.24
CA PRO A 203 1.15 -1.37 -30.13
C PRO A 203 0.04 -1.17 -29.10
N LEU A 204 0.38 -1.41 -27.84
CA LEU A 204 -0.53 -1.23 -26.73
C LEU A 204 -0.33 0.15 -26.09
N HIS A 205 -1.37 0.97 -26.13
CA HIS A 205 -1.43 2.26 -25.46
C HIS A 205 -2.20 2.09 -24.14
N ILE A 206 -1.52 2.29 -23.02
CA ILE A 206 -2.11 2.22 -21.69
C ILE A 206 -2.28 3.65 -21.20
N TYR A 207 -3.52 4.02 -20.93
CA TYR A 207 -3.89 5.34 -20.44
C TYR A 207 -4.00 5.28 -18.91
N LEU A 208 -3.19 6.05 -18.21
CA LEU A 208 -3.15 6.09 -16.76
C LEU A 208 -4.24 7.04 -16.23
N ASP A 209 -5.09 6.53 -15.37
CA ASP A 209 -6.01 7.35 -14.58
C ASP A 209 -5.23 8.17 -13.54
N THR A 210 -5.78 9.26 -13.06
CA THR A 210 -5.16 10.19 -12.10
C THR A 210 -4.63 9.48 -10.86
N GLU A 211 -5.38 8.53 -10.32
CA GLU A 211 -4.99 7.76 -9.15
C GLU A 211 -3.74 6.91 -9.40
N ILE A 212 -3.60 6.34 -10.60
CA ILE A 212 -2.39 5.59 -11.00
C ILE A 212 -1.18 6.53 -11.14
N ILE A 213 -1.39 7.77 -11.58
CA ILE A 213 -0.33 8.79 -11.62
C ILE A 213 0.12 9.13 -10.20
N PHE A 214 -0.81 9.19 -9.24
CA PHE A 214 -0.48 9.40 -7.83
C PHE A 214 0.22 8.18 -7.20
N HIS A 215 -0.12 6.95 -7.61
CA HIS A 215 0.66 5.76 -7.24
C HIS A 215 2.10 5.87 -7.74
N MET A 216 2.29 6.19 -9.01
CA MET A 216 3.61 6.36 -9.64
C MET A 216 4.50 7.35 -8.88
N SER A 217 3.92 8.44 -8.42
CA SER A 217 4.66 9.51 -7.72
C SER A 217 4.89 9.25 -6.23
N GLY A 218 4.29 8.21 -5.65
CA GLY A 218 4.32 7.93 -4.21
C GLY A 218 3.39 8.83 -3.39
N LEU A 219 2.54 9.64 -4.03
CA LEU A 219 1.57 10.49 -3.31
C LEU A 219 0.53 9.65 -2.56
N ASN A 220 0.23 8.44 -3.00
CA ASN A 220 -0.66 7.51 -2.31
C ASN A 220 0.06 6.59 -1.29
N GLY A 221 1.39 6.73 -1.11
CA GLY A 221 2.23 5.91 -0.25
C GLY A 221 3.24 5.06 -1.02
N GLU A 222 4.27 4.56 -0.31
CA GLU A 222 5.37 3.81 -0.93
C GLU A 222 4.90 2.45 -1.45
N LEU A 223 3.94 1.80 -0.78
CA LEU A 223 3.43 0.50 -1.19
C LEU A 223 2.76 0.57 -2.57
N TYR A 224 1.97 1.61 -2.82
CA TYR A 224 1.36 1.83 -4.14
C TYR A 224 2.41 2.19 -5.20
N LYS A 225 3.43 2.95 -4.83
CA LYS A 225 4.54 3.28 -5.71
C LYS A 225 5.34 2.03 -6.10
N ASP A 226 5.64 1.15 -5.15
CA ASP A 226 6.30 -0.11 -5.42
C ASP A 226 5.51 -1.01 -6.38
N LEU A 227 4.18 -1.05 -6.23
CA LEU A 227 3.31 -1.78 -7.16
C LEU A 227 3.36 -1.19 -8.58
N PHE A 228 3.39 0.14 -8.68
CA PHE A 228 3.55 0.80 -9.99
C PHE A 228 4.94 0.57 -10.58
N ASP A 229 5.99 0.67 -9.78
CA ASP A 229 7.37 0.48 -10.24
C ASP A 229 7.60 -0.96 -10.72
N GLU A 230 7.03 -1.97 -10.04
CA GLU A 230 7.00 -3.36 -10.48
C GLU A 230 6.35 -3.50 -11.88
N PHE A 231 5.18 -2.91 -12.08
CA PHE A 231 4.52 -2.86 -13.39
C PHE A 231 5.37 -2.17 -14.44
N PHE A 232 5.95 -1.02 -14.10
CA PHE A 232 6.74 -0.21 -15.02
C PHE A 232 8.03 -0.92 -15.46
N GLU A 233 8.69 -1.64 -14.58
CA GLU A 233 9.85 -2.47 -14.92
C GLU A 233 9.50 -3.55 -15.95
N LEU A 234 8.33 -4.19 -15.81
CA LEU A 234 7.86 -5.17 -16.81
C LEU A 234 7.58 -4.51 -18.16
N VAL A 235 6.98 -3.31 -18.19
CA VAL A 235 6.77 -2.53 -19.41
C VAL A 235 8.11 -2.20 -20.09
N GLN A 236 9.11 -1.76 -19.32
CA GLN A 236 10.43 -1.46 -19.83
C GLN A 236 11.11 -2.70 -20.43
N GLU A 237 11.00 -3.83 -19.72
CA GLU A 237 11.61 -5.07 -20.21
C GLU A 237 10.97 -5.59 -21.50
N ILE A 238 9.64 -5.52 -21.60
CA ILE A 238 8.92 -5.87 -22.84
C ILE A 238 9.37 -4.95 -23.99
N ASN A 239 9.40 -3.64 -23.75
CA ASN A 239 9.82 -2.67 -24.74
C ASN A 239 11.28 -2.84 -25.16
N LYS A 240 12.17 -3.23 -24.24
CA LYS A 240 13.58 -3.52 -24.53
C LYS A 240 13.76 -4.76 -25.41
N LYS A 241 12.88 -5.77 -25.27
CA LYS A 241 12.89 -6.99 -26.10
C LYS A 241 12.30 -6.73 -27.50
N ALA A 242 11.46 -5.71 -27.65
CA ALA A 242 10.88 -5.33 -28.93
C ALA A 242 11.83 -4.44 -29.75
N LYS A 243 11.75 -4.53 -31.09
CA LYS A 243 12.56 -3.65 -31.98
C LYS A 243 12.20 -2.16 -31.83
N ASN A 244 10.93 -1.88 -31.56
CA ASN A 244 10.39 -0.55 -31.25
C ASN A 244 9.53 -0.68 -29.98
N PRO A 245 9.40 0.39 -29.16
CA PRO A 245 8.51 0.38 -28.03
C PRO A 245 7.08 -0.01 -28.41
N ILE A 246 6.65 -1.18 -27.94
CA ILE A 246 5.33 -1.74 -28.28
C ILE A 246 4.26 -1.37 -27.22
N ILE A 247 4.69 -1.04 -26.00
CA ILE A 247 3.83 -0.54 -24.93
C ILE A 247 4.15 0.94 -24.70
N ARG A 248 3.12 1.78 -24.74
CA ARG A 248 3.23 3.22 -24.53
C ARG A 248 2.31 3.62 -23.39
N LEU A 249 2.85 4.30 -22.39
CA LEU A 249 2.09 4.86 -21.29
C LEU A 249 1.68 6.29 -21.61
N ARG A 250 0.42 6.60 -21.41
CA ARG A 250 -0.18 7.91 -21.72
C ARG A 250 -1.17 8.31 -20.62
N TYR A 251 -1.64 9.53 -20.66
CA TYR A 251 -2.78 10.03 -19.90
C TYR A 251 -3.57 11.04 -20.72
N PHE A 252 -4.84 11.25 -20.42
CA PHE A 252 -5.69 12.19 -21.11
C PHE A 252 -5.53 13.61 -20.56
N ALA A 253 -5.97 14.62 -21.30
CA ALA A 253 -5.98 16.01 -20.89
C ALA A 253 -6.83 16.20 -19.61
N GLU A 254 -7.94 15.47 -19.49
CA GLU A 254 -8.83 15.46 -18.34
C GLU A 254 -8.11 15.02 -17.05
N ASN A 255 -7.19 14.07 -17.13
CA ASN A 255 -6.38 13.68 -15.97
C ASN A 255 -5.43 14.81 -15.56
N ARG A 256 -4.88 15.56 -16.53
CA ARG A 256 -4.08 16.74 -16.22
C ARG A 256 -4.90 17.82 -15.50
N ASP A 257 -6.10 18.10 -16.03
CA ASP A 257 -7.00 19.09 -15.42
C ASP A 257 -7.42 18.66 -14.00
N GLU A 258 -7.64 17.37 -13.79
CA GLU A 258 -7.93 16.81 -12.47
C GLU A 258 -6.74 16.96 -11.51
N ILE A 259 -5.53 16.64 -11.96
CA ILE A 259 -4.29 16.87 -11.18
C ILE A 259 -4.16 18.36 -10.83
N ASP A 260 -4.35 19.25 -11.81
CA ASP A 260 -4.26 20.69 -11.59
C ASP A 260 -5.32 21.18 -10.58
N ALA A 261 -6.55 20.66 -10.65
CA ALA A 261 -7.60 20.98 -9.68
C ALA A 261 -7.25 20.45 -8.28
N PHE A 262 -6.70 19.23 -8.19
CA PHE A 262 -6.30 18.62 -6.93
C PHE A 262 -5.18 19.43 -6.24
N PHE A 263 -4.16 19.85 -6.98
CA PHE A 263 -3.10 20.69 -6.44
C PHE A 263 -3.58 22.11 -6.07
N LYS A 264 -4.56 22.69 -6.78
CA LYS A 264 -5.20 23.96 -6.38
C LYS A 264 -5.93 23.84 -5.03
N ILE A 265 -6.59 22.70 -4.77
CA ILE A 265 -7.20 22.43 -3.45
C ILE A 265 -6.09 22.34 -2.40
N ALA A 266 -4.97 21.66 -2.66
CA ALA A 266 -3.83 21.58 -1.75
C ALA A 266 -3.26 22.98 -1.41
N GLU A 267 -3.14 23.87 -2.39
CA GLU A 267 -2.73 25.27 -2.15
C GLU A 267 -3.68 25.99 -1.20
N ARG A 268 -5.01 25.80 -1.37
CA ARG A 268 -6.03 26.43 -0.50
C ARG A 268 -5.96 25.86 0.92
N ILE A 269 -5.70 24.56 1.07
CA ILE A 269 -5.51 23.94 2.39
C ILE A 269 -4.28 24.54 3.10
N VAL A 270 -3.15 24.67 2.40
CA VAL A 270 -1.93 25.27 2.96
C VAL A 270 -2.17 26.73 3.35
N ARG A 271 -2.97 27.48 2.58
CA ARG A 271 -3.41 28.84 2.92
C ARG A 271 -4.46 28.90 4.02
N LYS A 272 -4.92 27.75 4.53
CA LYS A 272 -6.00 27.63 5.54
C LYS A 272 -7.36 28.13 5.06
N GLU A 273 -7.60 28.13 3.76
CA GLU A 273 -8.87 28.49 3.12
C GLU A 273 -9.81 27.28 3.05
N GLU A 274 -9.28 26.08 3.17
CA GLU A 274 -10.00 24.81 3.10
C GLU A 274 -9.51 23.83 4.16
N GLN A 275 -10.39 22.94 4.62
CA GLN A 275 -10.05 21.88 5.57
C GLN A 275 -9.45 20.68 4.84
N LEU A 276 -8.37 20.10 5.40
CA LEU A 276 -7.78 18.88 4.91
C LEU A 276 -8.68 17.69 5.26
N ASN A 277 -9.13 16.95 4.25
CA ASN A 277 -9.78 15.66 4.46
C ASN A 277 -8.71 14.59 4.74
N PRO A 278 -8.67 14.00 5.95
CA PRO A 278 -7.63 13.07 6.33
C PRO A 278 -7.70 11.72 5.59
N SER A 279 -8.85 11.39 4.99
CA SER A 279 -9.01 10.15 4.20
C SER A 279 -8.31 10.21 2.84
N LYS A 280 -8.00 11.41 2.35
CA LYS A 280 -7.39 11.62 1.03
C LYS A 280 -5.86 11.61 1.15
N GLN A 281 -5.28 10.38 1.21
CA GLN A 281 -3.84 10.17 1.44
C GLN A 281 -2.94 11.02 0.52
N ALA A 282 -3.26 11.08 -0.78
CA ALA A 282 -2.50 11.90 -1.72
C ALA A 282 -2.52 13.37 -1.33
N MET A 283 -3.67 13.90 -0.88
CA MET A 283 -3.78 15.28 -0.42
C MET A 283 -2.96 15.51 0.85
N CYS A 284 -3.04 14.59 1.80
CA CYS A 284 -2.24 14.64 3.02
C CYS A 284 -0.74 14.68 2.68
N ASN A 285 -0.27 13.84 1.76
CA ASN A 285 1.14 13.79 1.36
C ASN A 285 1.58 15.02 0.55
N ILE A 286 0.69 15.62 -0.21
CA ILE A 286 0.99 16.89 -0.91
C ILE A 286 1.16 18.02 0.10
N VAL A 287 0.24 18.19 1.04
CA VAL A 287 0.30 19.32 1.99
C VAL A 287 1.30 19.09 3.12
N ASN A 288 1.66 17.85 3.40
CA ASN A 288 2.61 17.51 4.46
C ASN A 288 3.98 18.15 4.21
N GLY A 289 4.45 18.88 5.22
CA GLY A 289 5.73 19.60 5.17
C GLY A 289 5.70 20.91 4.38
N CYS A 290 4.55 21.31 3.78
CA CYS A 290 4.43 22.58 3.10
C CYS A 290 4.13 23.71 4.10
N VAL A 291 4.93 24.76 4.04
CA VAL A 291 4.76 25.99 4.82
C VAL A 291 3.93 27.02 4.04
N ASP A 292 4.12 27.04 2.73
CA ASP A 292 3.40 27.95 1.83
C ASP A 292 2.97 27.25 0.52
N ALA A 293 2.12 27.94 -0.25
CA ALA A 293 1.56 27.40 -1.48
C ALA A 293 2.60 27.19 -2.61
N SER A 294 3.77 27.83 -2.54
CA SER A 294 4.82 27.67 -3.56
C SER A 294 5.44 26.27 -3.51
N GLU A 295 5.54 25.68 -2.31
CA GLU A 295 6.03 24.31 -2.12
C GLU A 295 5.04 23.28 -2.72
N VAL A 296 3.74 23.57 -2.71
CA VAL A 296 2.73 22.75 -3.38
C VAL A 296 2.93 22.79 -4.91
N VAL A 297 3.24 23.97 -5.45
CA VAL A 297 3.55 24.14 -6.88
C VAL A 297 4.83 23.38 -7.26
N GLU A 298 5.85 23.37 -6.40
CA GLU A 298 7.07 22.59 -6.60
C GLU A 298 6.77 21.08 -6.65
N LYS A 299 5.97 20.57 -5.72
CA LYS A 299 5.55 19.15 -5.73
C LYS A 299 4.77 18.80 -7.00
N LYS A 300 3.93 19.72 -7.51
CA LYS A 300 3.24 19.54 -8.79
C LYS A 300 4.24 19.49 -9.96
N ALA A 301 5.19 20.38 -9.99
CA ALA A 301 6.23 20.40 -11.02
C ALA A 301 7.07 19.10 -10.99
N GLU A 302 7.37 18.60 -9.80
CA GLU A 302 8.06 17.33 -9.60
C GLU A 302 7.25 16.14 -10.16
N LEU A 303 5.92 16.10 -9.91
CA LEU A 303 5.04 15.07 -10.48
C LEU A 303 5.14 15.05 -12.02
N PHE A 304 5.03 16.20 -12.66
CA PHE A 304 5.12 16.28 -14.13
C PHE A 304 6.53 15.97 -14.65
N ARG A 305 7.57 16.27 -13.89
CA ARG A 305 8.94 15.86 -14.18
C ARG A 305 9.07 14.33 -14.17
N MET A 306 8.53 13.67 -13.13
CA MET A 306 8.53 12.20 -13.02
C MET A 306 7.80 11.53 -14.21
N LEU A 307 6.65 12.08 -14.64
CA LEU A 307 5.94 11.61 -15.84
C LEU A 307 6.83 11.69 -17.08
N SER A 308 7.51 12.82 -17.26
CA SER A 308 8.41 13.03 -18.39
C SER A 308 9.61 12.08 -18.38
N GLU A 309 10.22 11.84 -17.22
CA GLU A 309 11.35 10.93 -17.05
C GLU A 309 10.99 9.47 -17.34
N LYS A 310 9.77 9.07 -16.99
CA LYS A 310 9.24 7.75 -17.30
C LYS A 310 8.68 7.65 -18.74
N ASN A 311 8.81 8.71 -19.55
CA ASN A 311 8.22 8.80 -20.90
C ASN A 311 6.70 8.57 -20.93
N ILE A 312 6.00 9.01 -19.90
CA ILE A 312 4.54 8.99 -19.83
C ILE A 312 4.05 10.30 -20.44
N THR A 313 3.36 10.21 -21.57
CA THR A 313 3.02 11.39 -22.37
C THR A 313 1.52 11.68 -22.34
N ILE A 314 1.18 12.97 -22.38
CA ILE A 314 -0.21 13.38 -22.55
C ILE A 314 -0.70 12.98 -23.95
N ASP A 315 -1.95 12.55 -24.05
CA ASP A 315 -2.61 12.42 -25.35
C ASP A 315 -3.04 13.82 -25.81
N SER A 316 -2.46 14.26 -26.91
CA SER A 316 -2.67 15.61 -27.44
C SER A 316 -3.97 15.79 -28.22
N GLN A 317 -4.79 14.76 -28.33
CA GLN A 317 -6.07 14.87 -29.00
C GLN A 317 -7.05 15.61 -28.08
N GLU A 318 -7.41 16.85 -28.45
CA GLU A 318 -8.24 17.72 -27.63
C GLU A 318 -9.76 17.47 -27.81
N HIS A 319 -10.18 16.92 -28.95
CA HIS A 319 -11.59 16.83 -29.35
C HIS A 319 -11.97 15.42 -29.79
N TYR A 320 -12.24 14.53 -28.81
CA TYR A 320 -12.61 13.16 -29.11
C TYR A 320 -14.00 13.03 -29.78
N TYR A 321 -14.89 14.00 -29.52
CA TYR A 321 -16.26 14.00 -30.03
C TYR A 321 -16.49 14.83 -31.29
N ASP A 322 -15.45 15.48 -31.85
CA ASP A 322 -15.59 16.45 -32.96
C ASP A 322 -15.70 15.83 -34.35
N LYS A 323 -15.36 14.54 -34.53
CA LYS A 323 -15.34 13.92 -35.86
C LYS A 323 -15.98 12.54 -35.87
N GLU A 324 -16.99 12.35 -36.71
CA GLU A 324 -17.57 11.06 -37.10
C GLU A 324 -17.76 10.07 -35.94
N VAL A 325 -18.12 10.59 -34.75
CA VAL A 325 -18.37 9.79 -33.57
C VAL A 325 -19.70 9.06 -33.74
N ASN A 326 -19.67 7.75 -33.60
CA ASN A 326 -20.91 6.97 -33.59
C ASN A 326 -21.49 6.96 -32.18
N TRP A 327 -22.41 7.89 -31.95
CA TRP A 327 -23.06 8.12 -30.65
C TRP A 327 -23.79 6.90 -30.10
N ASP A 328 -24.29 6.00 -30.98
CA ASP A 328 -25.01 4.78 -30.60
C ASP A 328 -24.11 3.77 -29.84
N PHE A 329 -22.80 3.88 -29.98
CA PHE A 329 -21.83 3.02 -29.32
C PHE A 329 -21.15 3.67 -28.11
N LEU A 330 -21.55 4.88 -27.74
CA LEU A 330 -21.02 5.55 -26.56
C LEU A 330 -21.84 5.17 -25.31
N ILE A 331 -21.11 5.10 -24.19
CA ILE A 331 -21.69 4.90 -22.88
C ILE A 331 -22.42 6.18 -22.48
N ASN A 332 -23.70 6.07 -22.09
CA ASN A 332 -24.44 7.19 -21.52
C ASN A 332 -24.19 7.26 -20.00
N SER A 333 -23.67 8.39 -19.52
CA SER A 333 -23.35 8.58 -18.12
C SER A 333 -24.57 8.58 -17.20
N GLU A 334 -25.72 9.06 -17.69
CA GLU A 334 -26.97 9.07 -16.90
C GLU A 334 -27.38 7.67 -16.42
N SER A 335 -27.05 6.63 -17.18
CA SER A 335 -27.33 5.24 -16.84
C SER A 335 -26.57 4.76 -15.59
N PHE A 336 -25.58 5.51 -15.13
CA PHE A 336 -24.71 5.16 -14.02
C PHE A 336 -24.74 6.17 -12.86
N TYR A 337 -25.66 7.14 -12.87
CA TYR A 337 -25.83 8.11 -11.77
C TYR A 337 -26.31 7.46 -10.46
N GLU A 338 -26.71 6.19 -10.49
CA GLU A 338 -26.95 5.39 -9.29
C GLU A 338 -25.69 5.14 -8.45
N TYR A 339 -24.48 5.26 -9.05
CA TYR A 339 -23.21 5.17 -8.34
C TYR A 339 -22.78 6.46 -7.65
N LYS A 340 -23.65 7.49 -7.68
CA LYS A 340 -23.44 8.72 -6.92
C LYS A 340 -23.54 8.45 -5.43
N ASP A 341 -22.57 8.95 -4.68
CA ASP A 341 -22.51 8.88 -3.23
C ASP A 341 -22.01 10.20 -2.65
N ASP A 342 -21.69 10.23 -1.35
CA ASP A 342 -21.20 11.43 -0.67
C ASP A 342 -19.82 11.91 -1.21
N GLU A 343 -19.07 11.03 -1.84
CA GLU A 343 -17.72 11.32 -2.37
C GLU A 343 -17.69 11.44 -3.90
N THR A 344 -18.67 10.87 -4.60
CA THR A 344 -18.73 10.75 -6.06
C THR A 344 -19.89 11.57 -6.61
N SER A 345 -19.61 12.66 -7.27
CA SER A 345 -20.61 13.51 -7.93
C SER A 345 -20.99 12.98 -9.33
N GLU A 346 -22.11 13.46 -9.88
CA GLU A 346 -22.47 13.21 -11.28
C GLU A 346 -21.37 13.63 -12.25
N LYS A 347 -20.69 14.77 -11.99
CA LYS A 347 -19.55 15.23 -12.79
C LYS A 347 -18.35 14.26 -12.76
N ASP A 348 -18.15 13.58 -11.64
CA ASP A 348 -17.10 12.57 -11.54
C ASP A 348 -17.47 11.33 -12.34
N ILE A 349 -18.75 10.93 -12.33
CA ILE A 349 -19.26 9.84 -13.16
C ILE A 349 -19.12 10.22 -14.64
N ASP A 350 -19.56 11.42 -15.05
CA ASP A 350 -19.41 11.91 -16.42
C ASP A 350 -17.95 11.86 -16.90
N ARG A 351 -17.01 12.29 -16.06
CA ARG A 351 -15.57 12.23 -16.38
C ARG A 351 -15.10 10.80 -16.59
N LYS A 352 -15.45 9.87 -15.71
CA LYS A 352 -15.09 8.46 -15.83
C LYS A 352 -15.68 7.82 -17.09
N VAL A 353 -16.95 8.09 -17.39
CA VAL A 353 -17.60 7.65 -18.62
C VAL A 353 -16.90 8.23 -19.86
N ASN A 354 -16.50 9.50 -19.83
CA ASN A 354 -15.76 10.12 -20.92
C ASN A 354 -14.43 9.42 -21.19
N LEU A 355 -13.66 9.11 -20.14
CA LEU A 355 -12.40 8.38 -20.30
C LEU A 355 -12.63 6.98 -20.93
N LEU A 356 -13.66 6.27 -20.52
CA LEU A 356 -14.05 4.98 -21.12
C LEU A 356 -14.48 5.14 -22.58
N ASN A 357 -15.27 6.17 -22.89
CA ASN A 357 -15.68 6.50 -24.25
C ASN A 357 -14.48 6.82 -25.15
N TYR A 358 -13.47 7.54 -24.66
CA TYR A 358 -12.23 7.80 -25.41
C TYR A 358 -11.51 6.50 -25.76
N ILE A 359 -11.43 5.55 -24.83
CA ILE A 359 -10.88 4.23 -25.12
C ILE A 359 -11.72 3.49 -26.16
N SER A 360 -13.05 3.54 -26.08
CA SER A 360 -13.95 2.94 -27.05
C SER A 360 -13.76 3.54 -28.47
N ILE A 361 -13.70 4.86 -28.57
CA ILE A 361 -13.41 5.58 -29.82
C ILE A 361 -12.06 5.14 -30.40
N LYS A 362 -11.00 5.10 -29.58
CA LYS A 362 -9.66 4.67 -30.00
C LYS A 362 -9.60 3.21 -30.44
N ARG A 363 -10.45 2.35 -29.89
CA ARG A 363 -10.65 0.96 -30.36
C ARG A 363 -11.48 0.86 -31.63
N GLY A 364 -12.01 1.98 -32.14
CA GLY A 364 -12.96 2.02 -33.27
C GLY A 364 -14.26 1.29 -32.94
N TYR A 365 -14.74 1.40 -31.69
CA TYR A 365 -15.95 0.75 -31.16
C TYR A 365 -15.94 -0.78 -31.22
N LYS A 366 -14.75 -1.38 -31.37
CA LYS A 366 -14.62 -2.83 -31.48
C LYS A 366 -14.32 -3.46 -30.14
N SER A 367 -15.13 -4.41 -29.75
CA SER A 367 -14.84 -5.29 -28.63
C SER A 367 -13.87 -6.37 -29.04
N GLN A 368 -12.77 -6.52 -28.29
CA GLN A 368 -11.70 -7.45 -28.57
C GLN A 368 -11.73 -8.61 -27.57
N SER A 369 -11.86 -9.84 -28.07
CA SER A 369 -11.79 -11.04 -27.23
C SER A 369 -10.36 -11.50 -26.96
N ILE A 370 -9.37 -10.95 -27.70
CA ILE A 370 -7.97 -11.33 -27.62
C ILE A 370 -7.17 -10.11 -27.17
N PHE A 371 -6.47 -10.21 -26.05
CA PHE A 371 -5.75 -9.09 -25.44
C PHE A 371 -4.67 -8.47 -26.36
N ARG A 372 -3.95 -9.28 -27.12
CA ARG A 372 -2.88 -8.78 -28.02
C ARG A 372 -3.38 -7.82 -29.11
N ASN A 373 -4.69 -7.80 -29.38
CA ASN A 373 -5.32 -6.96 -30.40
C ASN A 373 -6.02 -5.72 -29.83
N VAL A 374 -5.95 -5.51 -28.51
CA VAL A 374 -6.71 -4.47 -27.81
C VAL A 374 -6.31 -3.06 -28.23
N GLY A 375 -5.03 -2.82 -28.45
CA GLY A 375 -4.47 -1.53 -28.85
C GLY A 375 -4.55 -0.41 -27.82
N HIS A 376 -5.69 -0.22 -27.16
CA HIS A 376 -5.93 0.86 -26.20
C HIS A 376 -6.67 0.35 -24.96
N ILE A 377 -6.21 0.73 -23.74
CA ILE A 377 -6.84 0.34 -22.48
C ILE A 377 -6.62 1.41 -21.41
N LEU A 378 -7.63 1.67 -20.58
CA LEU A 378 -7.51 2.53 -19.41
C LEU A 378 -6.97 1.70 -18.22
N LEU A 379 -5.95 2.22 -17.55
CA LEU A 379 -5.45 1.68 -16.29
C LEU A 379 -5.95 2.55 -15.15
N SER A 380 -6.83 2.01 -14.32
CA SER A 380 -7.46 2.71 -13.21
C SER A 380 -7.36 1.90 -11.91
N ALA A 381 -7.52 2.54 -10.77
CA ALA A 381 -7.75 1.93 -9.47
C ALA A 381 -9.15 2.29 -8.92
N ASN A 382 -9.93 3.06 -9.66
CA ASN A 382 -11.22 3.58 -9.21
C ASN A 382 -12.35 2.56 -9.34
N LYS A 383 -13.05 2.32 -8.23
CA LYS A 383 -14.16 1.36 -8.15
C LYS A 383 -15.33 1.69 -9.11
N VAL A 384 -15.70 2.97 -9.22
CA VAL A 384 -16.81 3.38 -10.10
C VAL A 384 -16.42 3.17 -11.56
N THR A 385 -15.17 3.47 -11.95
CA THR A 385 -14.66 3.17 -13.29
C THR A 385 -14.76 1.69 -13.61
N PHE A 386 -14.46 0.80 -12.66
CA PHE A 386 -14.59 -0.64 -12.87
C PHE A 386 -16.06 -1.07 -12.94
N ASN A 387 -16.92 -0.58 -12.05
CA ASN A 387 -18.34 -0.92 -12.09
C ASN A 387 -18.94 -0.61 -13.47
N ILE A 388 -18.62 0.56 -14.03
CA ILE A 388 -19.07 0.94 -15.38
C ILE A 388 -18.39 0.07 -16.45
N ALA A 389 -17.07 -0.11 -16.41
CA ALA A 389 -16.33 -0.85 -17.44
C ALA A 389 -16.69 -2.34 -17.52
N PHE A 390 -17.18 -2.92 -16.42
CA PHE A 390 -17.61 -4.32 -16.31
C PHE A 390 -19.12 -4.52 -16.35
N ASP A 391 -19.91 -3.44 -16.45
CA ASP A 391 -21.35 -3.52 -16.58
C ASP A 391 -21.74 -4.32 -17.85
N PRO A 392 -22.74 -5.22 -17.79
CA PRO A 392 -23.16 -6.03 -18.94
C PRO A 392 -23.58 -5.23 -20.18
N ASN A 393 -24.03 -3.98 -20.00
CA ASN A 393 -24.37 -3.09 -21.13
C ASN A 393 -23.13 -2.45 -21.77
N VAL A 394 -21.97 -2.46 -21.10
CA VAL A 394 -20.71 -1.87 -21.58
C VAL A 394 -19.75 -2.95 -22.04
N LYS A 395 -19.60 -4.01 -21.27
CA LYS A 395 -18.68 -5.11 -21.56
C LYS A 395 -19.39 -6.26 -22.23
N ILE A 396 -19.01 -6.58 -23.44
CA ILE A 396 -19.45 -7.81 -24.12
C ILE A 396 -18.74 -9.02 -23.46
N ASP A 397 -19.49 -10.12 -23.27
CA ASP A 397 -18.97 -11.37 -22.71
C ASP A 397 -17.72 -11.85 -23.44
N ASN A 398 -16.74 -12.34 -22.68
CA ASN A 398 -15.45 -12.80 -23.16
C ASN A 398 -14.60 -11.76 -23.89
N CYS A 399 -14.97 -10.47 -23.84
CA CYS A 399 -14.17 -9.38 -24.40
C CYS A 399 -13.38 -8.65 -23.31
N VAL A 400 -12.23 -8.09 -23.71
CA VAL A 400 -11.37 -7.29 -22.83
C VAL A 400 -12.08 -5.98 -22.49
N PRO A 401 -12.27 -5.64 -21.22
CA PRO A 401 -12.96 -4.43 -20.79
C PRO A 401 -12.22 -3.16 -21.27
N LEU A 402 -12.90 -2.03 -21.21
CA LEU A 402 -12.28 -0.72 -21.56
C LEU A 402 -11.26 -0.26 -20.51
N ALA A 403 -11.48 -0.63 -19.25
CA ALA A 403 -10.55 -0.36 -18.15
C ALA A 403 -10.08 -1.64 -17.47
N THR A 404 -8.91 -1.58 -16.85
CA THR A 404 -8.30 -2.70 -16.12
C THR A 404 -7.48 -2.20 -14.93
N SER A 405 -7.16 -3.13 -14.00
CA SER A 405 -6.35 -2.84 -12.82
C SER A 405 -4.85 -3.01 -13.09
N LEU A 406 -4.06 -2.37 -12.23
CA LEU A 406 -2.59 -2.50 -12.21
C LEU A 406 -2.18 -3.97 -12.04
N SER A 407 -2.80 -4.69 -11.10
CA SER A 407 -2.52 -6.10 -10.84
C SER A 407 -2.76 -6.98 -12.08
N PHE A 408 -3.85 -6.74 -12.82
CA PHE A 408 -4.14 -7.51 -14.03
C PHE A 408 -3.04 -7.34 -15.10
N LEU A 409 -2.61 -6.10 -15.36
CA LEU A 409 -1.55 -5.85 -16.35
C LEU A 409 -0.19 -6.36 -15.87
N THR A 410 0.16 -6.18 -14.60
CA THR A 410 1.39 -6.71 -14.01
C THR A 410 1.46 -8.22 -14.18
N ASN A 411 0.42 -8.94 -13.79
CA ASN A 411 0.34 -10.38 -13.92
C ASN A 411 0.46 -10.82 -15.37
N ARG A 412 -0.21 -10.11 -16.27
CA ARG A 412 -0.18 -10.43 -17.69
C ARG A 412 1.20 -10.19 -18.31
N PHE A 413 1.84 -9.09 -18.00
CA PHE A 413 3.19 -8.78 -18.52
C PHE A 413 4.25 -9.73 -17.96
N TRP A 414 4.09 -10.16 -16.71
CA TRP A 414 4.89 -11.23 -16.16
C TRP A 414 4.81 -12.50 -16.99
N MET A 415 3.62 -12.89 -17.39
CA MET A 415 3.39 -14.04 -18.26
C MET A 415 3.98 -13.83 -19.67
N VAL A 416 3.81 -12.64 -20.27
CA VAL A 416 4.39 -12.27 -21.57
C VAL A 416 5.90 -12.43 -21.56
N LEU A 417 6.55 -12.07 -20.46
CA LEU A 417 8.01 -12.19 -20.32
C LEU A 417 8.48 -13.62 -20.02
N ASN A 418 7.56 -14.54 -19.76
CA ASN A 418 7.83 -15.93 -19.40
C ASN A 418 8.87 -16.06 -18.26
N LYS A 419 8.75 -15.20 -17.25
CA LYS A 419 9.73 -15.11 -16.14
C LYS A 419 9.74 -16.31 -15.21
N GLY A 420 8.81 -17.25 -15.40
CA GLY A 420 8.68 -18.45 -14.56
C GLY A 420 8.14 -18.14 -13.16
N LEU A 421 7.76 -19.18 -12.41
CA LEU A 421 7.15 -19.00 -11.09
C LEU A 421 8.15 -18.84 -9.95
N SER A 422 9.41 -19.24 -10.14
CA SER A 422 10.43 -19.19 -9.09
C SER A 422 10.68 -17.79 -8.50
N ASN A 423 10.36 -16.75 -9.26
CA ASN A 423 10.55 -15.35 -8.83
C ASN A 423 9.22 -14.64 -8.50
N LEU A 424 8.07 -15.33 -8.60
CA LEU A 424 6.77 -14.73 -8.27
C LEU A 424 6.62 -14.40 -6.78
N SER A 425 7.30 -15.17 -5.90
CA SER A 425 7.28 -14.91 -4.46
C SER A 425 7.87 -13.56 -4.05
N THR A 426 8.63 -12.92 -4.94
CA THR A 426 9.24 -11.60 -4.69
C THR A 426 8.34 -10.44 -5.11
N LEU A 427 7.26 -10.70 -5.85
CA LEU A 427 6.35 -9.65 -6.33
C LEU A 427 5.40 -9.19 -5.22
N ARG A 428 5.38 -7.90 -4.95
CA ARG A 428 4.43 -7.28 -4.01
C ARG A 428 2.99 -7.33 -4.51
N SER A 429 2.79 -7.27 -5.82
CA SER A 429 1.45 -7.34 -6.45
C SER A 429 0.71 -8.66 -6.20
N ILE A 430 1.44 -9.72 -5.83
CA ILE A 430 0.88 -11.05 -5.52
C ILE A 430 0.76 -11.28 -4.01
N ASN A 431 1.51 -10.55 -3.20
CA ASN A 431 1.57 -10.75 -1.76
C ASN A 431 0.20 -10.50 -1.10
N VAL A 432 -0.33 -11.53 -0.43
CA VAL A 432 -1.64 -11.50 0.20
C VAL A 432 -1.73 -10.46 1.33
N ILE A 433 -0.65 -10.27 2.09
CA ILE A 433 -0.59 -9.26 3.16
C ILE A 433 -0.72 -7.86 2.55
N THR A 434 0.07 -7.57 1.50
CA THR A 434 -0.01 -6.29 0.77
C THR A 434 -1.43 -6.00 0.27
N LYS A 435 -2.10 -7.02 -0.27
CA LYS A 435 -3.49 -6.91 -0.72
C LYS A 435 -4.46 -6.64 0.43
N ALA A 436 -4.27 -7.32 1.57
CA ALA A 436 -5.08 -7.11 2.76
C ALA A 436 -4.86 -5.70 3.36
N GLN A 437 -3.61 -5.23 3.43
CA GLN A 437 -3.28 -3.88 3.88
C GLN A 437 -3.96 -2.81 3.01
N ILE A 438 -3.86 -2.92 1.70
CA ILE A 438 -4.52 -1.99 0.75
C ILE A 438 -6.04 -2.01 0.95
N ALA A 439 -6.65 -3.20 0.99
CA ALA A 439 -8.09 -3.33 1.09
C ALA A 439 -8.63 -2.83 2.44
N LEU A 440 -7.93 -3.11 3.54
CA LEU A 440 -8.32 -2.65 4.88
C LEU A 440 -8.14 -1.14 5.02
N SER A 441 -6.99 -0.61 4.59
CA SER A 441 -6.72 0.84 4.60
C SER A 441 -7.77 1.62 3.79
N SER A 442 -8.13 1.12 2.60
CA SER A 442 -9.19 1.74 1.80
C SER A 442 -10.50 1.82 2.56
N ARG A 443 -10.96 0.72 3.18
CA ARG A 443 -12.21 0.71 3.96
C ARG A 443 -12.19 1.67 5.15
N ILE A 444 -11.06 1.70 5.88
CA ILE A 444 -10.88 2.61 7.00
C ILE A 444 -10.97 4.05 6.52
N ASN A 445 -10.23 4.39 5.47
CA ASN A 445 -10.20 5.75 4.93
C ASN A 445 -11.55 6.16 4.32
N ASP A 446 -12.28 5.26 3.64
CA ASP A 446 -13.64 5.52 3.16
C ASP A 446 -14.57 5.88 4.33
N ASN A 447 -14.48 5.15 5.46
CA ASN A 447 -15.27 5.47 6.65
C ASN A 447 -14.86 6.79 7.29
N VAL A 448 -13.57 7.07 7.41
CA VAL A 448 -13.04 8.34 7.93
C VAL A 448 -13.49 9.50 7.04
N GLY A 449 -13.49 9.32 5.71
CA GLY A 449 -13.97 10.31 4.74
C GLY A 449 -15.45 10.63 4.93
N ARG A 450 -16.27 9.61 5.16
CA ARG A 450 -17.70 9.76 5.45
C ARG A 450 -17.92 10.51 6.78
N LEU A 451 -17.19 10.14 7.83
CA LEU A 451 -17.26 10.84 9.12
C LEU A 451 -16.79 12.30 9.01
N PHE A 452 -15.74 12.55 8.22
CA PHE A 452 -15.26 13.91 7.93
C PHE A 452 -16.32 14.74 7.19
N SER A 453 -17.00 14.17 6.20
CA SER A 453 -18.07 14.85 5.47
C SER A 453 -19.22 15.24 6.41
N GLN A 454 -19.65 14.34 7.29
CA GLN A 454 -20.65 14.62 8.32
C GLN A 454 -20.17 15.71 9.29
N PHE A 455 -18.90 15.66 9.71
CA PHE A 455 -18.31 16.68 10.56
C PHE A 455 -18.37 18.07 9.92
N ILE A 456 -18.00 18.18 8.63
CA ILE A 456 -18.04 19.47 7.90
C ILE A 456 -19.47 20.01 7.79
N GLU A 457 -20.46 19.17 7.58
CA GLU A 457 -21.87 19.59 7.54
C GLU A 457 -22.35 20.11 8.90
N GLU A 458 -22.03 19.41 9.98
CA GLU A 458 -22.40 19.84 11.32
C GLU A 458 -21.64 21.09 11.78
N ASP A 459 -20.38 21.23 11.38
CA ASP A 459 -19.57 22.43 11.65
C ASP A 459 -20.17 23.68 10.95
N LYS A 460 -20.64 23.55 9.70
CA LYS A 460 -21.37 24.62 9.01
C LYS A 460 -22.66 25.02 9.72
N GLN A 461 -23.29 24.11 10.46
CA GLN A 461 -24.46 24.39 11.29
C GLN A 461 -24.09 25.01 12.66
N GLY A 462 -22.79 25.23 12.94
CA GLY A 462 -22.32 25.85 14.19
C GLY A 462 -22.39 24.93 15.42
N LYS A 463 -22.41 23.60 15.25
CA LYS A 463 -22.54 22.64 16.36
C LYS A 463 -21.26 22.45 17.16
N PHE A 464 -20.11 22.88 16.63
CA PHE A 464 -18.81 22.68 17.27
C PHE A 464 -18.19 24.01 17.69
N ASP A 465 -17.68 24.07 18.90
CA ASP A 465 -16.77 25.14 19.33
C ASP A 465 -15.34 24.89 18.77
N THR A 466 -14.49 25.88 18.90
CA THR A 466 -13.14 25.88 18.31
C THR A 466 -12.27 24.73 18.84
N ASP A 467 -12.38 24.37 20.11
CA ASP A 467 -11.52 23.36 20.72
C ASP A 467 -12.03 21.96 20.38
N ARG A 468 -13.34 21.73 20.44
CA ARG A 468 -13.96 20.49 20.02
C ARG A 468 -13.71 20.21 18.51
N LYS A 469 -13.79 21.26 17.69
CA LYS A 469 -13.45 21.17 16.25
C LYS A 469 -12.01 20.69 16.03
N LYS A 470 -11.03 21.27 16.72
CA LYS A 470 -9.63 20.84 16.62
C LYS A 470 -9.42 19.42 17.10
N ALA A 471 -10.03 19.06 18.23
CA ALA A 471 -9.94 17.71 18.78
C ALA A 471 -10.52 16.66 17.82
N THR A 472 -11.71 16.91 17.27
CA THR A 472 -12.36 16.02 16.31
C THR A 472 -11.52 15.83 15.04
N LEU A 473 -10.99 16.92 14.47
CA LEU A 473 -10.11 16.84 13.29
C LEU A 473 -8.83 16.05 13.58
N ALA A 474 -8.22 16.25 14.76
CA ALA A 474 -7.03 15.51 15.16
C ALA A 474 -7.32 14.00 15.29
N GLU A 475 -8.46 13.62 15.88
CA GLU A 475 -8.85 12.21 16.00
C GLU A 475 -9.22 11.58 14.65
N LEU A 476 -9.93 12.29 13.77
CA LEU A 476 -10.17 11.83 12.41
C LEU A 476 -8.86 11.62 11.65
N HIS A 477 -7.90 12.53 11.80
CA HIS A 477 -6.58 12.40 11.18
C HIS A 477 -5.81 11.18 11.72
N LYS A 478 -5.88 10.94 13.03
CA LYS A 478 -5.26 9.78 13.68
C LYS A 478 -5.93 8.45 13.29
N SER A 479 -7.21 8.51 12.93
CA SER A 479 -8.01 7.35 12.53
C SER A 479 -7.82 6.98 11.06
N SER A 480 -7.26 7.86 10.21
CA SER A 480 -6.88 7.53 8.85
C SER A 480 -5.55 6.77 8.85
N VAL A 481 -5.36 5.86 7.89
CA VAL A 481 -4.18 5.02 7.84
C VAL A 481 -3.70 4.77 6.41
N SER A 482 -2.38 4.85 6.21
CA SER A 482 -1.75 4.37 4.97
C SER A 482 -1.65 2.83 4.99
N PRO A 483 -1.76 2.15 3.84
CA PRO A 483 -1.49 0.72 3.78
C PRO A 483 -0.12 0.33 4.35
N ASP A 484 0.88 1.18 4.18
CA ASP A 484 2.25 0.98 4.67
C ASP A 484 2.35 0.93 6.21
N ASP A 485 1.43 1.61 6.90
CA ASP A 485 1.40 1.71 8.36
C ASP A 485 0.63 0.58 9.02
N LEU A 486 -0.19 -0.18 8.26
CA LEU A 486 -0.96 -1.30 8.79
C LEU A 486 -0.08 -2.53 9.01
N ASN A 487 -0.12 -3.08 10.24
CA ASN A 487 0.61 -4.27 10.63
C ASN A 487 -0.17 -5.09 11.66
N ALA A 488 0.38 -6.24 12.08
CA ALA A 488 -0.26 -7.14 13.03
C ALA A 488 -0.55 -6.49 14.41
N ASP A 489 0.26 -5.51 14.82
CA ASP A 489 0.15 -4.91 16.15
C ASP A 489 -0.91 -3.81 16.22
N ASN A 490 -1.26 -3.19 15.10
CA ASN A 490 -2.14 -2.02 15.07
C ASN A 490 -3.46 -2.21 14.31
N ALA A 491 -3.61 -3.26 13.51
CA ALA A 491 -4.79 -3.49 12.69
C ALA A 491 -6.11 -3.46 13.50
N ASP A 492 -6.11 -4.01 14.70
CA ASP A 492 -7.27 -4.04 15.60
C ASP A 492 -7.78 -2.65 15.96
N ALA A 493 -6.87 -1.75 16.31
CA ALA A 493 -7.21 -0.37 16.69
C ALA A 493 -7.86 0.43 15.55
N TYR A 494 -7.51 0.13 14.31
CA TYR A 494 -8.09 0.78 13.13
C TYR A 494 -9.43 0.16 12.72
N VAL A 495 -9.62 -1.15 12.90
CA VAL A 495 -10.89 -1.82 12.58
C VAL A 495 -12.04 -1.31 13.46
N ASP A 496 -11.76 -0.93 14.71
CA ASP A 496 -12.77 -0.34 15.60
C ASP A 496 -13.44 0.90 14.98
N VAL A 497 -12.71 1.68 14.19
CA VAL A 497 -13.25 2.86 13.51
C VAL A 497 -14.34 2.49 12.50
N LEU A 498 -14.26 1.31 11.88
CA LEU A 498 -15.24 0.85 10.88
C LEU A 498 -16.63 0.56 11.49
N SER A 499 -16.70 0.28 12.78
CA SER A 499 -17.98 0.06 13.49
C SER A 499 -18.78 1.35 13.67
N VAL A 500 -18.12 2.50 13.60
CA VAL A 500 -18.72 3.80 13.86
C VAL A 500 -19.45 4.34 12.61
N THR A 501 -20.75 4.60 12.76
CA THR A 501 -21.61 4.97 11.62
C THR A 501 -21.87 6.47 11.52
N ASP A 502 -21.70 7.23 12.61
CA ASP A 502 -21.92 8.67 12.62
C ASP A 502 -20.90 9.45 13.46
N ILE A 503 -20.71 10.72 13.13
CA ILE A 503 -19.69 11.57 13.73
C ILE A 503 -19.93 11.84 15.23
N ASN A 504 -21.17 11.89 15.68
CA ASN A 504 -21.47 12.16 17.09
C ASN A 504 -21.13 10.94 17.94
N THR A 505 -21.45 9.73 17.45
CA THR A 505 -21.02 8.46 18.08
C THR A 505 -19.50 8.38 18.10
N PHE A 506 -18.83 8.72 17.00
CA PHE A 506 -17.35 8.75 16.93
C PHE A 506 -16.75 9.64 18.02
N ILE A 507 -17.26 10.88 18.14
CA ILE A 507 -16.79 11.84 19.14
C ILE A 507 -17.06 11.33 20.56
N ALA A 508 -18.26 10.80 20.82
CA ALA A 508 -18.64 10.29 22.13
C ALA A 508 -17.77 9.10 22.57
N GLU A 509 -17.50 8.15 21.68
CA GLU A 509 -16.62 7.01 21.94
C GLU A 509 -15.19 7.44 22.22
N ARG A 510 -14.66 8.42 21.50
CA ARG A 510 -13.31 8.96 21.72
C ARG A 510 -13.21 9.72 23.04
N GLU A 511 -14.18 10.58 23.35
CA GLU A 511 -14.27 11.26 24.65
C GLU A 511 -14.32 10.26 25.82
N LEU A 512 -15.07 9.17 25.65
CA LEU A 512 -15.20 8.10 26.63
C LEU A 512 -13.88 7.31 26.79
N ALA A 513 -13.22 6.99 25.70
CA ALA A 513 -11.92 6.32 25.70
C ALA A 513 -10.84 7.19 26.36
N GLU A 514 -10.79 8.49 26.06
CA GLU A 514 -9.88 9.42 26.74
C GLU A 514 -10.17 9.53 28.24
N ALA A 515 -11.45 9.61 28.62
CA ALA A 515 -11.84 9.66 30.03
C ALA A 515 -11.45 8.37 30.76
N LYS A 516 -11.60 7.21 30.11
CA LYS A 516 -11.18 5.90 30.64
C LYS A 516 -9.65 5.84 30.81
N ASN A 517 -8.90 6.22 29.79
CA ASN A 517 -7.44 6.26 29.85
C ASN A 517 -6.91 7.20 30.93
N LYS A 518 -7.52 8.39 31.08
CA LYS A 518 -7.20 9.31 32.19
C LYS A 518 -7.47 8.70 33.54
N LYS A 519 -8.58 7.96 33.67
CA LYS A 519 -8.98 7.30 34.93
C LYS A 519 -8.02 6.15 35.26
N GLU A 520 -7.69 5.29 34.30
CA GLU A 520 -6.72 4.20 34.46
C GLU A 520 -5.32 4.73 34.81
N HIS A 521 -4.92 5.82 34.19
CA HIS A 521 -3.65 6.48 34.51
C HIS A 521 -3.64 7.04 35.94
N GLN A 522 -4.75 7.67 36.38
CA GLN A 522 -4.90 8.15 37.76
C GLN A 522 -4.91 6.99 38.75
N GLU A 523 -5.59 5.89 38.43
CA GLU A 523 -5.61 4.69 39.28
C GLU A 523 -4.23 4.04 39.37
N THR A 524 -3.50 4.02 38.29
CA THR A 524 -2.12 3.51 38.24
C THR A 524 -1.19 4.38 39.08
N LEU A 525 -1.30 5.70 38.98
CA LEU A 525 -0.57 6.65 39.82
C LEU A 525 -0.93 6.49 41.31
N LYS A 526 -2.20 6.26 41.58
CA LYS A 526 -2.67 6.01 42.99
C LYS A 526 -2.11 4.71 43.55
N LYS A 527 -2.14 3.63 42.77
CA LYS A 527 -1.52 2.34 43.14
C LYS A 527 -0.01 2.44 43.34
N MET A 528 0.66 3.22 42.52
CA MET A 528 2.10 3.48 42.71
C MET A 528 2.37 4.22 44.00
N LYS A 529 1.58 5.24 44.35
CA LYS A 529 1.70 5.93 45.62
C LYS A 529 1.37 5.03 46.84
N GLU A 530 0.32 4.22 46.72
CA GLU A 530 -0.04 3.25 47.77
C GLU A 530 1.03 2.19 47.96
N MET A 531 1.69 1.74 46.89
CA MET A 531 2.84 0.83 46.98
C MET A 531 4.04 1.50 47.61
N GLU A 532 4.31 2.75 47.30
CA GLU A 532 5.38 3.56 47.89
C GLU A 532 5.15 3.74 49.41
N GLU A 533 3.91 4.08 49.80
CA GLU A 533 3.52 4.18 51.21
C GLU A 533 3.58 2.82 51.95
N GLN A 534 3.19 1.72 51.30
CA GLN A 534 3.30 0.37 51.85
C GLN A 534 4.76 -0.07 52.01
N TYR A 535 5.60 0.31 51.03
CA TYR A 535 7.04 0.06 51.09
C TYR A 535 7.70 0.81 52.26
N ASP A 536 7.33 2.07 52.45
CA ASP A 536 7.77 2.88 53.57
C ASP A 536 7.26 2.36 54.93
N ALA A 537 6.01 1.88 54.98
CA ALA A 537 5.43 1.27 56.16
C ALA A 537 6.06 -0.09 56.49
N ALA A 538 6.42 -0.89 55.45
CA ALA A 538 7.09 -2.16 55.61
C ALA A 538 8.54 -1.98 56.12
N ILE A 539 9.22 -0.93 55.64
CA ILE A 539 10.56 -0.54 56.17
C ILE A 539 10.46 -0.19 57.66
N LYS A 540 9.49 0.65 58.04
CA LYS A 540 9.29 1.03 59.42
C LYS A 540 8.95 -0.14 60.36
N LYS A 541 8.20 -1.15 59.91
CA LYS A 541 7.89 -2.36 60.68
C LYS A 541 9.10 -3.28 60.88
N ARG A 542 10.04 -3.32 59.95
CA ARG A 542 11.22 -4.16 60.00
C ARG A 542 12.27 -3.66 61.01
N ASP A 543 12.30 -2.35 61.22
CA ASP A 543 13.23 -1.70 62.14
C ASP A 543 12.90 -1.94 63.62
N ILE A 544 11.67 -2.37 63.91
CA ILE A 544 11.18 -2.59 65.32
C ILE A 544 11.53 -4.00 65.86
N GLN A 545 11.93 -4.92 65.00
CA GLN A 545 12.04 -6.35 65.38
C GLN A 545 13.47 -6.94 65.45
N SER A 546 14.50 -6.20 65.21
CA SER A 546 15.86 -6.73 65.32
C SER A 546 16.51 -6.39 66.65
N SER A 547 17.06 -7.41 67.31
CA SER A 547 17.76 -7.27 68.56
C SER A 547 18.89 -6.22 68.50
N GLU A 548 19.12 -5.51 69.61
CA GLU A 548 20.01 -4.34 69.69
C GLU A 548 21.44 -4.55 69.12
N GLN A 549 21.93 -5.79 69.14
CA GLN A 549 23.25 -6.09 68.56
C GLN A 549 23.26 -6.23 67.02
N GLU A 550 22.23 -6.79 66.44
CA GLU A 550 22.08 -6.83 64.98
C GLU A 550 21.60 -5.48 64.42
N ALA A 551 20.86 -4.70 65.22
CA ALA A 551 20.36 -3.39 64.85
C ALA A 551 21.53 -2.38 64.70
N SER A 552 22.56 -2.46 65.55
CA SER A 552 23.70 -1.54 65.39
C SER A 552 24.55 -1.82 64.15
N LEU A 553 24.76 -3.11 63.82
CA LEU A 553 25.52 -3.52 62.63
C LEU A 553 24.69 -3.26 61.36
N LYS A 554 23.37 -3.55 61.39
CA LYS A 554 22.46 -3.24 60.26
C LYS A 554 22.28 -1.73 60.09
N LYS A 555 22.20 -0.98 61.22
CA LYS A 555 22.11 0.49 61.17
C LYS A 555 23.39 1.10 60.55
N ALA A 556 24.55 0.63 60.98
CA ALA A 556 25.83 1.06 60.40
C ALA A 556 25.93 0.66 58.92
N ALA A 557 25.50 -0.59 58.56
CA ALA A 557 25.49 -1.05 57.17
C ALA A 557 24.51 -0.27 56.30
N LEU A 558 23.33 0.07 56.86
CA LEU A 558 22.34 0.91 56.18
C LEU A 558 22.82 2.36 56.00
N GLU A 559 23.49 2.93 57.00
CA GLU A 559 24.09 4.26 56.86
C GLU A 559 25.23 4.28 55.81
N ILE A 560 26.06 3.27 55.81
CA ILE A 560 27.14 3.13 54.85
C ILE A 560 26.54 2.91 53.42
N GLN A 561 25.47 2.05 53.32
CA GLN A 561 24.78 1.83 52.07
C GLN A 561 24.10 3.10 51.54
N ALA A 562 23.38 3.81 52.42
CA ALA A 562 22.70 5.05 52.05
C ALA A 562 23.73 6.11 51.56
N THR A 563 24.87 6.20 52.30
CA THR A 563 25.92 7.14 51.92
C THR A 563 26.55 6.78 50.57
N ARG A 564 26.93 5.52 50.39
CA ARG A 564 27.52 5.05 49.10
C ARG A 564 26.52 5.08 47.97
N ASN A 565 25.27 4.70 48.19
CA ASN A 565 24.23 4.78 47.16
C ASN A 565 23.84 6.21 46.82
N SER A 566 23.86 7.15 47.80
CA SER A 566 23.68 8.57 47.54
C SER A 566 24.88 9.15 46.74
N GLU A 567 26.10 8.71 47.03
CA GLU A 567 27.28 9.02 46.27
C GLU A 567 27.13 8.49 44.82
N TYR A 568 26.77 7.22 44.67
CA TYR A 568 26.50 6.62 43.32
C TYR A 568 25.35 7.27 42.60
N GLN A 569 24.26 7.64 43.30
CA GLN A 569 23.16 8.41 42.69
C GLN A 569 23.58 9.82 42.27
N ASN A 570 24.38 10.50 43.12
CA ASN A 570 24.91 11.80 42.80
C ASN A 570 25.94 11.73 41.67
N ASP A 571 26.78 10.71 41.67
CA ASP A 571 27.72 10.47 40.57
C ASP A 571 26.99 10.08 39.29
N TYR A 572 25.96 9.22 39.39
CA TYR A 572 25.11 8.89 38.26
C TYR A 572 24.37 10.13 37.73
N LYS A 573 23.83 10.95 38.65
CA LYS A 573 23.14 12.18 38.27
C LYS A 573 24.11 13.15 37.57
N LYS A 574 25.34 13.31 38.12
CA LYS A 574 26.38 14.10 37.47
C LYS A 574 26.73 13.53 36.09
N LEU A 575 27.01 12.23 36.02
CA LEU A 575 27.33 11.55 34.77
C LEU A 575 26.19 11.63 33.77
N TYR A 576 24.95 11.52 34.23
CA TYR A 576 23.74 11.63 33.40
C TYR A 576 23.52 13.07 32.93
N ASP A 577 23.69 14.04 33.84
CA ASP A 577 23.63 15.46 33.50
C ASP A 577 24.77 15.84 32.52
N ASP A 578 25.94 15.29 32.71
CA ASP A 578 27.07 15.47 31.81
C ASP A 578 26.82 14.76 30.46
N TYR A 579 26.20 13.57 30.47
CA TYR A 579 25.77 12.88 29.26
C TYR A 579 24.74 13.71 28.49
N ILE A 580 23.73 14.24 29.18
CA ILE A 580 22.70 15.11 28.59
C ILE A 580 23.31 16.45 28.13
N LYS A 581 24.24 17.05 28.95
CA LYS A 581 24.99 18.24 28.51
C LYS A 581 25.85 17.93 27.30
N GLY A 582 26.55 16.78 27.32
CA GLY A 582 27.34 16.30 26.21
C GLY A 582 26.49 16.11 24.96
N GLN A 583 25.32 15.44 25.10
CA GLN A 583 24.35 15.25 24.03
C GLN A 583 23.86 16.60 23.49
N ASN A 584 23.43 17.47 24.39
CA ASN A 584 22.94 18.81 24.00
C ASN A 584 24.03 19.67 23.36
N ASN A 585 25.27 19.57 23.89
CA ASN A 585 26.43 20.27 23.32
C ASN A 585 26.82 19.70 21.96
N TYR A 586 26.78 18.37 21.81
CA TYR A 586 27.02 17.71 20.54
C TYR A 586 25.98 18.11 19.50
N ILE A 587 24.70 18.06 19.89
CA ILE A 587 23.58 18.48 19.03
C ILE A 587 23.76 19.96 18.66
N LYS A 588 23.98 20.85 19.64
CA LYS A 588 24.22 22.29 19.37
C LYS A 588 25.42 22.50 18.46
N LYS A 589 26.53 21.81 18.73
CA LYS A 589 27.74 21.92 17.92
C LYS A 589 27.52 21.39 16.50
N SER A 590 26.81 20.28 16.38
CA SER A 590 26.42 19.70 15.10
C SER A 590 25.44 20.58 14.35
N GLN A 591 24.44 21.12 15.04
CA GLN A 591 23.51 22.12 14.50
C GLN A 591 24.25 23.37 14.01
N THR A 592 25.18 23.89 14.84
CA THR A 592 25.99 25.06 14.48
C THR A 592 26.87 24.73 13.27
N LYS A 593 27.50 23.56 13.26
CA LYS A 593 28.33 23.10 12.14
C LYS A 593 27.47 22.94 10.87
N ASP A 594 26.34 22.26 10.99
CA ASP A 594 25.38 22.11 9.88
C ASP A 594 24.86 23.48 9.43
N TRP A 595 24.51 24.36 10.37
CA TRP A 595 24.07 25.72 10.06
C TRP A 595 25.16 26.53 9.34
N ILE A 596 26.39 26.56 9.90
CA ILE A 596 27.53 27.28 9.29
C ILE A 596 27.81 26.69 7.90
N LYS A 597 27.88 25.38 7.78
CA LYS A 597 28.11 24.71 6.50
C LYS A 597 27.05 25.11 5.46
N ASN A 598 25.79 24.98 5.84
CA ASN A 598 24.69 25.24 4.93
C ASN A 598 24.52 26.76 4.66
N ALA A 599 24.72 27.61 5.69
CA ALA A 599 24.75 29.07 5.52
C ALA A 599 25.91 29.50 4.61
N THR A 600 27.10 28.93 4.79
CA THR A 600 28.26 29.23 3.94
C THR A 600 27.97 28.84 2.48
N ILE A 601 27.43 27.65 2.25
CA ILE A 601 27.09 27.19 0.90
C ILE A 601 26.03 28.12 0.28
N ALA A 602 24.99 28.45 1.04
CA ALA A 602 23.91 29.36 0.58
C ALA A 602 24.44 30.78 0.34
N THR A 603 25.33 31.28 1.22
CA THR A 603 25.94 32.61 1.08
C THR A 603 26.85 32.69 -0.12
N ILE A 604 27.74 31.69 -0.30
CA ILE A 604 28.62 31.62 -1.49
C ILE A 604 27.77 31.61 -2.77
N HIS A 605 26.74 30.77 -2.79
CA HIS A 605 25.82 30.72 -3.94
C HIS A 605 25.15 32.07 -4.16
N SER A 606 24.63 32.71 -3.08
CA SER A 606 23.97 34.03 -3.17
C SER A 606 24.95 35.12 -3.62
N LEU A 607 26.22 35.10 -3.11
CA LEU A 607 27.25 36.05 -3.51
C LEU A 607 27.64 35.90 -4.97
N ILE A 608 27.70 34.68 -5.48
CA ILE A 608 27.94 34.42 -6.91
C ILE A 608 26.79 35.05 -7.73
N VAL A 609 25.54 34.82 -7.33
CA VAL A 609 24.37 35.37 -8.02
C VAL A 609 24.36 36.91 -7.96
N ILE A 610 24.64 37.49 -6.77
CA ILE A 610 24.72 38.95 -6.58
C ILE A 610 25.90 39.52 -7.38
N GLY A 611 27.06 38.86 -7.35
CA GLY A 611 28.23 39.29 -8.12
C GLY A 611 27.97 39.34 -9.62
N LEU A 612 27.28 38.31 -10.13
CA LEU A 612 26.85 38.28 -11.52
C LEU A 612 25.80 39.38 -11.84
N PHE A 613 24.89 39.65 -10.89
CA PHE A 613 23.90 40.73 -11.02
C PHE A 613 24.56 42.12 -11.01
N VAL A 614 25.48 42.35 -10.07
CA VAL A 614 26.26 43.60 -9.97
C VAL A 614 27.16 43.77 -11.18
N GLY A 615 27.82 42.71 -11.62
CA GLY A 615 28.58 42.70 -12.85
C GLY A 615 27.75 43.14 -14.05
N ASN A 616 26.54 42.63 -14.16
CA ASN A 616 25.59 43.00 -15.21
C ASN A 616 25.14 44.49 -15.10
N LEU A 617 25.02 45.01 -13.87
CA LEU A 617 24.71 46.43 -13.61
C LEU A 617 25.88 47.36 -13.95
N LEU A 618 27.12 46.92 -13.69
CA LEU A 618 28.34 47.69 -14.00
C LEU A 618 28.60 47.75 -15.50
N PHE A 619 28.33 46.66 -16.21
CA PHE A 619 28.38 46.66 -17.70
C PHE A 619 27.34 47.57 -18.35
N ARG A 620 26.31 47.98 -17.64
CA ARG A 620 25.25 48.88 -18.09
C ARG A 620 25.66 50.34 -18.15
N LYS A 621 26.86 50.68 -17.67
CA LYS A 621 27.36 52.08 -17.65
C LYS A 621 27.94 52.58 -18.97
N ASP A 622 28.21 51.68 -19.92
CA ASP A 622 28.63 52.07 -21.27
C ASP A 622 27.41 52.11 -22.19
N GLU A 623 27.18 53.29 -22.76
CA GLU A 623 25.98 53.69 -23.52
C GLU A 623 25.73 52.85 -24.80
N ASP A 624 26.60 51.90 -25.16
CA ASP A 624 26.53 51.12 -26.38
C ASP A 624 26.24 49.61 -26.21
N SER A 625 25.93 49.15 -25.01
CA SER A 625 25.59 47.72 -24.87
C SER A 625 24.14 47.44 -25.23
N SER A 626 23.93 46.62 -26.25
CA SER A 626 22.62 46.34 -26.79
C SER A 626 21.69 45.71 -25.73
N PHE A 627 20.43 46.14 -25.70
CA PHE A 627 19.33 45.60 -24.90
C PHE A 627 19.32 44.06 -24.79
N TRP A 628 19.69 43.42 -25.89
CA TRP A 628 19.79 41.93 -25.97
C TRP A 628 20.88 41.32 -25.09
N ILE A 629 22.00 42.01 -24.88
CA ILE A 629 23.08 41.50 -23.98
C ILE A 629 22.61 41.47 -22.55
N SER A 630 21.84 42.50 -22.14
CA SER A 630 21.27 42.54 -20.78
C SER A 630 20.20 41.49 -20.53
N ILE A 631 19.41 41.16 -21.54
CA ILE A 631 18.42 40.06 -21.48
C ILE A 631 19.13 38.72 -21.40
N VAL A 632 20.12 38.48 -22.25
CA VAL A 632 20.89 37.22 -22.22
C VAL A 632 21.62 37.05 -20.90
N ALA A 633 22.23 38.08 -20.34
CA ALA A 633 22.88 38.03 -19.04
C ALA A 633 21.88 37.83 -17.89
N GLY A 634 20.69 38.43 -17.97
CA GLY A 634 19.58 38.19 -17.03
C GLY A 634 19.10 36.75 -17.07
N ILE A 635 18.96 36.17 -18.27
CA ILE A 635 18.57 34.76 -18.44
C ILE A 635 19.66 33.82 -17.90
N ILE A 636 20.95 34.12 -18.14
CA ILE A 636 22.06 33.33 -17.63
C ILE A 636 22.07 33.37 -16.09
N ASN A 637 21.88 34.54 -15.46
CA ASN A 637 21.80 34.68 -14.02
C ASN A 637 20.62 33.91 -13.41
N PHE A 638 19.46 33.95 -14.07
CA PHE A 638 18.29 33.20 -13.68
C PHE A 638 18.51 31.68 -13.82
N ILE A 639 19.17 31.26 -14.88
CA ILE A 639 19.56 29.86 -15.08
C ILE A 639 20.53 29.40 -13.96
N ILE A 640 21.55 30.20 -13.64
CA ILE A 640 22.52 29.86 -12.57
C ILE A 640 21.85 29.78 -11.19
N PHE A 641 20.86 30.64 -10.94
CA PHE A 641 20.07 30.58 -9.71
C PHE A 641 19.22 29.31 -9.62
N ILE A 642 18.61 28.91 -10.74
CA ILE A 642 17.68 27.77 -10.81
C ILE A 642 18.42 26.42 -10.94
N ILE A 643 19.62 26.36 -11.55
CA ILE A 643 20.37 25.13 -11.73
C ILE A 643 20.43 24.24 -10.45
N PRO A 644 20.70 24.75 -9.26
CA PRO A 644 20.75 23.93 -8.05
C PRO A 644 19.41 23.30 -7.65
N PHE A 645 18.27 23.83 -8.17
CA PHE A 645 16.94 23.36 -7.85
C PHE A 645 16.34 22.44 -8.93
N VAL A 646 16.84 22.54 -10.19
CA VAL A 646 16.24 21.87 -11.35
C VAL A 646 17.05 20.67 -11.85
N ARG A 647 18.35 20.55 -11.53
CA ARG A 647 19.17 19.45 -12.03
C ARG A 647 19.89 18.64 -10.97
N PRO A 648 19.63 17.33 -10.87
CA PRO A 648 20.46 16.39 -10.14
C PRO A 648 21.75 15.99 -10.89
N LEU A 649 22.13 16.67 -11.98
CA LEU A 649 23.17 16.23 -12.90
C LEU A 649 24.60 16.69 -12.56
N TRP A 650 24.76 17.52 -11.59
CA TRP A 650 26.08 17.80 -11.00
C TRP A 650 25.97 17.54 -9.50
N ASN A 651 26.98 16.96 -8.87
CA ASN A 651 27.09 16.55 -7.46
C ASN A 651 26.73 17.65 -6.40
N HIS A 652 25.78 18.52 -6.70
CA HIS A 652 25.33 19.66 -5.90
C HIS A 652 24.07 19.37 -5.08
N LYS A 653 23.90 18.10 -4.63
CA LYS A 653 23.01 17.81 -3.49
C LYS A 653 23.23 18.85 -2.37
N SER A 654 24.45 19.37 -2.23
CA SER A 654 24.84 20.29 -1.18
C SER A 654 24.12 21.65 -1.22
N VAL A 655 23.82 22.25 -2.37
CA VAL A 655 23.17 23.57 -2.41
C VAL A 655 21.68 23.45 -2.15
N SER A 656 20.99 22.54 -2.81
CA SER A 656 19.58 22.27 -2.53
C SER A 656 19.34 21.82 -1.08
N GLU A 657 20.23 20.97 -0.55
CA GLU A 657 20.18 20.54 0.85
C GLU A 657 20.44 21.72 1.82
N ALA A 658 21.35 22.64 1.47
CA ALA A 658 21.62 23.83 2.27
C ALA A 658 20.40 24.74 2.38
N TYR A 659 19.73 25.02 1.28
CA TYR A 659 18.49 25.80 1.31
C TYR A 659 17.34 25.07 2.01
N LYS A 660 17.20 23.74 1.81
CA LYS A 660 16.24 22.92 2.57
C LYS A 660 16.51 22.99 4.07
N TYR A 661 17.77 22.88 4.47
CA TYR A 661 18.15 22.98 5.88
C TYR A 661 17.83 24.38 6.46
N LEU A 662 18.07 25.46 5.73
CA LEU A 662 17.83 26.82 6.20
C LEU A 662 16.34 27.19 6.23
N LEU A 663 15.56 26.72 5.27
CA LEU A 663 14.17 27.17 5.05
C LEU A 663 13.11 26.18 5.54
N CYS A 664 13.42 24.87 5.62
CA CYS A 664 12.45 23.86 5.99
C CYS A 664 12.66 23.33 7.42
N PRO A 665 11.77 23.66 8.37
CA PRO A 665 11.88 23.21 9.77
C PRO A 665 11.83 21.68 9.93
N SER A 666 11.06 20.98 9.11
CA SER A 666 10.94 19.51 9.16
C SER A 666 12.27 18.82 8.79
N TYR A 667 12.98 19.32 7.80
CA TYR A 667 14.28 18.79 7.41
C TYR A 667 15.32 19.00 8.53
N ARG A 668 15.31 20.17 9.21
CA ARG A 668 16.15 20.42 10.39
C ARG A 668 15.83 19.48 11.54
N LYS A 669 14.53 19.19 11.76
CA LYS A 669 14.10 18.25 12.82
C LYS A 669 14.64 16.86 12.55
N GLN A 670 14.47 16.35 11.35
CA GLN A 670 14.99 15.03 10.95
C GLN A 670 16.52 14.96 11.09
N ARG A 671 17.23 16.04 10.75
CA ARG A 671 18.67 16.11 10.91
C ARG A 671 19.11 16.11 12.37
N ASN A 672 18.34 16.76 13.24
CA ASN A 672 18.57 16.75 14.68
C ASN A 672 18.34 15.37 15.30
N GLU A 673 17.30 14.66 14.88
CA GLU A 673 17.04 13.28 15.31
C GLU A 673 18.20 12.34 14.91
N GLN A 674 18.79 12.56 13.72
CA GLN A 674 19.96 11.82 13.30
C GLN A 674 21.19 12.13 14.20
N HIS A 675 21.45 13.41 14.51
CA HIS A 675 22.54 13.77 15.43
C HIS A 675 22.34 13.22 16.83
N GLU A 676 21.11 13.15 17.30
CA GLU A 676 20.77 12.52 18.57
C GLU A 676 21.08 11.02 18.56
N LYS A 677 20.71 10.35 17.46
CA LYS A 677 21.03 8.94 17.26
C LYS A 677 22.53 8.70 17.19
N ASP A 678 23.25 9.47 16.39
CA ASP A 678 24.70 9.37 16.24
C ASP A 678 25.42 9.56 17.58
N TYR A 679 24.92 10.47 18.43
CA TYR A 679 25.48 10.65 19.78
C TYR A 679 25.25 9.43 20.67
N ARG A 680 24.02 8.88 20.66
CA ARG A 680 23.66 7.69 21.46
C ARG A 680 24.45 6.46 21.04
N ASP A 681 24.65 6.28 19.75
CA ASP A 681 25.40 5.12 19.21
C ASP A 681 26.88 5.17 19.61
N ASN A 682 27.46 6.37 19.73
CA ASN A 682 28.85 6.57 20.08
C ASN A 682 29.11 6.78 21.58
N ASN A 683 28.09 7.08 22.38
CA ASN A 683 28.24 7.37 23.80
C ASN A 683 27.20 6.57 24.59
N PRO A 684 27.55 5.45 25.15
CA PRO A 684 26.64 4.63 25.93
C PRO A 684 26.12 5.40 27.14
N LYS A 685 24.81 5.29 27.35
CA LYS A 685 24.13 5.92 28.48
C LYS A 685 24.74 5.44 29.81
N PRO A 686 25.03 6.33 30.76
CA PRO A 686 25.53 5.93 32.06
C PRO A 686 24.61 4.91 32.74
N LYS A 687 25.19 3.95 33.41
CA LYS A 687 24.43 2.94 34.19
C LYS A 687 24.57 3.26 35.69
N LEU A 688 23.46 3.21 36.38
CA LEU A 688 23.44 3.39 37.83
C LEU A 688 24.11 2.18 38.49
N LYS A 689 25.16 2.46 39.28
CA LYS A 689 25.78 1.45 40.16
C LYS A 689 25.01 1.43 41.46
N GLN A 690 24.74 0.25 41.95
CA GLN A 690 24.14 0.04 43.27
C GLN A 690 25.01 -0.97 44.06
N ILE A 691 25.17 -0.74 45.33
CA ILE A 691 25.92 -1.65 46.17
C ILE A 691 24.90 -2.39 47.07
N SER A 692 25.07 -3.70 47.22
CA SER A 692 24.16 -4.49 48.03
C SER A 692 24.49 -4.38 49.53
N ILE A 693 23.50 -4.54 50.38
CA ILE A 693 23.69 -4.58 51.85
C ILE A 693 24.61 -5.75 52.21
N GLU A 694 24.50 -6.86 51.47
CA GLU A 694 25.32 -8.05 51.69
C GLU A 694 26.79 -7.80 51.49
N ASP A 695 27.17 -6.98 50.53
CA ASP A 695 28.56 -6.63 50.26
C ASP A 695 29.13 -5.77 51.40
N ILE A 696 28.34 -4.83 51.89
CA ILE A 696 28.75 -3.97 53.02
C ILE A 696 28.79 -4.76 54.34
N LEU A 697 27.83 -5.65 54.57
CA LEU A 697 27.83 -6.53 55.72
C LEU A 697 29.00 -7.52 55.69
N LYS A 698 29.42 -7.98 54.53
CA LYS A 698 30.66 -8.75 54.33
C LYS A 698 31.91 -7.94 54.64
N GLU A 699 32.00 -6.70 54.15
CA GLU A 699 33.09 -5.80 54.51
C GLU A 699 33.18 -5.55 56.03
N LEU A 700 32.05 -5.27 56.65
CA LEU A 700 31.99 -5.02 58.11
C LEU A 700 32.24 -6.28 58.96
N ARG A 701 31.88 -7.47 58.45
CA ARG A 701 32.19 -8.77 59.12
C ARG A 701 33.66 -9.18 58.94
N ASN A 702 34.30 -8.77 57.85
CA ASN A 702 35.71 -9.08 57.60
C ASN A 702 36.68 -8.09 58.24
N ASN A 703 36.20 -6.95 58.73
CA ASN A 703 36.98 -5.91 59.40
C ASN A 703 36.83 -5.97 60.94
N LYS A 704 36.18 -7.02 61.47
CA LYS A 704 36.16 -7.42 62.86
C LYS A 704 36.84 -8.80 63.01
#